data_8e401fa6133b6512f3235d47ed0963ff
#
_entry.id   8e401fa6133b6512f3235d47ed0963ff
#
_cell.length_a   1.000
_cell.length_b   1.000
_cell.length_c   1.000
_cell.angle_alpha   90.00
_cell.angle_beta   90.00
_cell.angle_gamma   90.00
#
_symmetry.space_group_name_H-M   'P 1'
#
loop_
_entity.id
_entity.type
_entity.pdbx_description
1 polymer ?
#
loop_
_entity_poly.entity_id
_entity_poly.type
_entity_poly.pdbx_seq_one_letter_code
_entity_poly.pdbx_strand_id
1 'polypeptide(L)'
;MKYGFVKVAAAVPAVKVADVAYNVKEIERLIALAEGEGVEVICFPELCMTGYSCQDLFKEQLLLTKAEEGLIDLLDFTRKIDVISVVGMPVLVGGLLLNCAVVIQGGAILGVIPKTYLPNYNEFYEKRWFASAQDLNTTDIYLAGTPVVMSSEPQLFKTGDGVKFGVEICEDVWAPIPPSNHLTMAGADIILNCSASDELIGKHAYLRSLLAQQSARTMSGYVYASCGFGESTQDVVYGGNAMIFENGKLLVEGERFSLQPQMQIAQIDVDRLRTERHTNSTFINAQRNAHALIIDAKPVMGEHPFELIRTIDAHPFTPADDEMESTCEEILNIQTAGLAKRLLHTNCQHVVVGISGGLDSTLALLVCIRTFDRMGLDRKGIVGVTMPGFGTTDRTHDNASTLMQTLGISQMEISISKAVTQHFEDIGHDAAIHDATYENSQARERTQILMDLANKLNALVVGTGDLSELALGWATYNGDHMSMYGVNAGIPKTLIQYIIRYIATLPAFSAQKDTLLDIIDTPISPELTPADKEGNIQQKTEDLVGPYELHDFFLYYFMRYGFRPAKIFLLAQQAFGDAYSKETIKKWLTTFCRRFFSQQFKRSCLPDGPKVGSISLSPRGDWRMPSDACSTLWLKECEEL
;
A
#
# COMPACT_ATOMS: atom_id res chain seq x y z
N MET A 1 -0.88 18.85 -9.13
CA MET A 1 -1.12 17.48 -8.63
C MET A 1 -2.37 16.91 -9.26
N LYS A 2 -2.27 15.88 -10.09
CA LYS A 2 -3.42 15.20 -10.68
C LYS A 2 -3.59 13.83 -10.05
N TYR A 3 -4.78 13.46 -9.64
CA TYR A 3 -5.10 12.23 -8.90
C TYR A 3 -4.27 12.01 -7.62
N GLY A 4 -3.77 13.08 -6.99
CA GLY A 4 -2.99 12.99 -5.78
C GLY A 4 -1.51 12.62 -5.95
N PHE A 5 -1.02 12.49 -7.17
CA PHE A 5 0.37 12.15 -7.45
C PHE A 5 1.25 13.38 -7.66
N VAL A 6 2.48 13.31 -7.11
CA VAL A 6 3.55 14.32 -7.29
C VAL A 6 4.78 13.61 -7.85
N LYS A 7 5.31 14.09 -8.96
CA LYS A 7 6.51 13.55 -9.57
C LYS A 7 7.74 14.24 -8.97
N VAL A 8 8.61 13.46 -8.34
CA VAL A 8 9.82 13.94 -7.68
C VAL A 8 11.06 13.25 -8.23
N ALA A 9 12.23 13.91 -8.10
CA ALA A 9 13.50 13.35 -8.52
C ALA A 9 14.58 13.46 -7.46
N ALA A 10 15.42 12.42 -7.37
CA ALA A 10 16.70 12.39 -6.67
C ALA A 10 17.83 12.39 -7.72
N ALA A 11 18.64 13.44 -7.75
CA ALA A 11 19.67 13.64 -8.76
C ALA A 11 21.08 13.52 -8.16
N VAL A 12 21.99 12.91 -8.90
CA VAL A 12 23.41 12.83 -8.57
C VAL A 12 24.19 13.40 -9.75
N PRO A 13 24.60 14.68 -9.72
CA PRO A 13 25.38 15.29 -10.78
C PRO A 13 26.81 14.77 -10.81
N ALA A 14 27.48 14.89 -11.95
CA ALA A 14 28.93 14.82 -11.96
C ALA A 14 29.49 16.06 -11.26
N VAL A 15 30.51 15.86 -10.42
CA VAL A 15 31.12 16.93 -9.61
C VAL A 15 32.61 17.01 -9.89
N LYS A 16 33.14 18.22 -9.84
CA LYS A 16 34.58 18.50 -9.70
C LYS A 16 34.78 19.36 -8.46
N VAL A 17 35.61 18.89 -7.54
CA VAL A 17 35.85 19.56 -6.27
C VAL A 17 36.37 20.97 -6.53
N ALA A 18 35.72 21.98 -5.96
CA ALA A 18 35.98 23.41 -6.09
C ALA A 18 35.80 24.02 -7.50
N ASP A 19 35.32 23.26 -8.49
CA ASP A 19 35.01 23.78 -9.83
C ASP A 19 33.51 24.14 -9.93
N VAL A 20 33.14 25.28 -9.32
CA VAL A 20 31.73 25.73 -9.25
C VAL A 20 31.10 25.85 -10.63
N ALA A 21 31.82 26.40 -11.61
CA ALA A 21 31.29 26.64 -12.96
C ALA A 21 30.90 25.30 -13.65
N TYR A 22 31.75 24.28 -13.50
CA TYR A 22 31.47 22.94 -14.01
C TYR A 22 30.26 22.33 -13.27
N ASN A 23 30.23 22.37 -11.95
CA ASN A 23 29.19 21.79 -11.13
C ASN A 23 27.79 22.40 -11.42
N VAL A 24 27.76 23.74 -11.56
CA VAL A 24 26.52 24.46 -11.94
C VAL A 24 26.00 24.00 -13.29
N LYS A 25 26.87 23.82 -14.29
CA LYS A 25 26.43 23.30 -15.62
C LYS A 25 25.87 21.91 -15.57
N GLU A 26 26.40 21.01 -14.74
CA GLU A 26 25.85 19.68 -14.53
C GLU A 26 24.48 19.71 -13.81
N ILE A 27 24.34 20.61 -12.84
CA ILE A 27 23.05 20.85 -12.15
C ILE A 27 22.01 21.39 -13.15
N GLU A 28 22.35 22.42 -13.95
CA GLU A 28 21.48 22.98 -15.00
C GLU A 28 20.99 21.88 -15.96
N ARG A 29 21.91 21.01 -16.40
CA ARG A 29 21.59 19.90 -17.29
C ARG A 29 20.56 18.95 -16.69
N LEU A 30 20.69 18.57 -15.42
CA LEU A 30 19.75 17.68 -14.73
C LEU A 30 18.41 18.37 -14.46
N ILE A 31 18.41 19.67 -14.14
CA ILE A 31 17.17 20.46 -14.01
C ILE A 31 16.42 20.50 -15.36
N ALA A 32 17.11 20.71 -16.47
CA ALA A 32 16.47 20.70 -17.80
C ALA A 32 15.86 19.34 -18.15
N LEU A 33 16.55 18.26 -17.81
CA LEU A 33 16.01 16.90 -17.98
C LEU A 33 14.78 16.69 -17.09
N ALA A 34 14.83 17.09 -15.83
CA ALA A 34 13.71 17.00 -14.89
C ALA A 34 12.46 17.76 -15.39
N GLU A 35 12.65 18.97 -15.91
CA GLU A 35 11.59 19.76 -16.55
C GLU A 35 10.97 19.01 -17.72
N GLY A 36 11.80 18.44 -18.61
CA GLY A 36 11.33 17.67 -19.76
C GLY A 36 10.54 16.41 -19.36
N GLU A 37 10.85 15.81 -18.24
CA GLU A 37 10.15 14.65 -17.66
C GLU A 37 8.92 15.04 -16.82
N GLY A 38 8.63 16.32 -16.68
CA GLY A 38 7.51 16.83 -15.88
C GLY A 38 7.67 16.57 -14.37
N VAL A 39 8.89 16.61 -13.87
CA VAL A 39 9.22 16.56 -12.43
C VAL A 39 8.76 17.86 -11.77
N GLU A 40 8.12 17.77 -10.62
CA GLU A 40 7.66 18.95 -9.86
C GLU A 40 8.74 19.43 -8.88
N VAL A 41 9.49 18.50 -8.27
CA VAL A 41 10.54 18.82 -7.29
C VAL A 41 11.76 17.91 -7.50
N ILE A 42 12.95 18.49 -7.60
CA ILE A 42 14.22 17.78 -7.72
C ILE A 42 15.15 18.09 -6.54
N CYS A 43 15.75 17.04 -5.96
CA CYS A 43 16.71 17.12 -4.87
C CYS A 43 18.12 16.80 -5.38
N PHE A 44 19.08 17.67 -5.09
CA PHE A 44 20.49 17.47 -5.35
C PHE A 44 21.26 17.17 -4.06
N PRO A 45 22.50 16.64 -4.16
CA PRO A 45 23.32 16.35 -3.00
C PRO A 45 23.74 17.60 -2.21
N GLU A 46 24.15 17.37 -0.97
CA GLU A 46 24.77 18.33 -0.07
C GLU A 46 26.00 18.96 -0.72
N LEU A 47 26.12 20.30 -0.63
CA LEU A 47 27.26 21.10 -1.15
C LEU A 47 27.61 20.80 -2.63
N CYS A 48 26.68 20.34 -3.43
CA CYS A 48 26.89 19.91 -4.82
C CYS A 48 27.42 21.05 -5.73
N MET A 49 27.20 22.32 -5.37
CA MET A 49 27.72 23.46 -6.15
C MET A 49 29.20 23.61 -6.04
N THR A 50 29.80 23.25 -4.91
CA THR A 50 31.25 23.33 -4.68
C THR A 50 31.98 22.00 -4.74
N GLY A 51 31.22 20.91 -4.51
CA GLY A 51 31.70 19.64 -4.01
C GLY A 51 31.73 19.63 -2.48
N TYR A 52 31.34 18.53 -1.88
CA TYR A 52 31.34 18.32 -0.42
C TYR A 52 32.77 18.25 0.12
N SER A 53 33.69 17.64 -0.62
CA SER A 53 35.04 17.31 -0.17
C SER A 53 36.06 18.46 -0.35
N CYS A 54 35.61 19.71 -0.36
CA CYS A 54 36.48 20.90 -0.49
C CYS A 54 37.39 21.15 0.74
N GLN A 55 37.08 20.55 1.90
CA GLN A 55 37.89 20.68 3.12
C GLN A 55 38.17 22.13 3.50
N ASP A 56 39.46 22.50 3.80
CA ASP A 56 39.84 23.84 4.22
C ASP A 56 39.66 24.92 3.12
N LEU A 57 39.38 24.52 1.86
CA LEU A 57 38.99 25.46 0.81
C LEU A 57 37.68 26.20 1.13
N PHE A 58 36.84 25.67 2.00
CA PHE A 58 35.65 26.39 2.49
C PHE A 58 35.96 27.66 3.25
N LYS A 59 37.25 27.88 3.67
CA LYS A 59 37.69 29.10 4.29
C LYS A 59 38.16 30.17 3.26
N GLU A 60 38.28 29.75 1.98
CA GLU A 60 38.76 30.62 0.92
C GLU A 60 37.63 31.50 0.38
N GLN A 61 37.78 32.80 0.51
CA GLN A 61 36.78 33.78 0.06
C GLN A 61 36.43 33.61 -1.43
N LEU A 62 37.41 33.23 -2.26
CA LEU A 62 37.21 33.03 -3.68
C LEU A 62 36.19 31.93 -3.94
N LEU A 63 36.25 30.78 -3.23
CA LEU A 63 35.31 29.68 -3.37
C LEU A 63 33.88 30.10 -2.98
N LEU A 64 33.73 30.82 -1.87
CA LEU A 64 32.44 31.31 -1.38
C LEU A 64 31.83 32.33 -2.35
N THR A 65 32.63 33.27 -2.87
CA THR A 65 32.17 34.23 -3.89
C THR A 65 31.73 33.52 -5.16
N LYS A 66 32.48 32.53 -5.64
CA LYS A 66 32.12 31.77 -6.84
C LYS A 66 30.88 30.89 -6.63
N ALA A 67 30.67 30.37 -5.41
CA ALA A 67 29.44 29.63 -5.09
C ALA A 67 28.21 30.55 -5.19
N GLU A 68 28.29 31.80 -4.72
CA GLU A 68 27.19 32.77 -4.85
C GLU A 68 26.98 33.22 -6.30
N GLU A 69 28.05 33.48 -7.07
CA GLU A 69 27.97 33.76 -8.51
C GLU A 69 27.30 32.57 -9.27
N GLY A 70 27.68 31.33 -8.94
CA GLY A 70 27.05 30.13 -9.52
C GLY A 70 25.57 29.98 -9.18
N LEU A 71 25.14 30.44 -8.00
CA LEU A 71 23.72 30.52 -7.68
C LEU A 71 23.02 31.56 -8.56
N ILE A 72 23.64 32.72 -8.83
CA ILE A 72 23.06 33.72 -9.76
C ILE A 72 22.90 33.12 -11.15
N ASP A 73 23.88 32.37 -11.67
CA ASP A 73 23.77 31.67 -12.95
C ASP A 73 22.61 30.67 -12.96
N LEU A 74 22.41 29.87 -11.90
CA LEU A 74 21.27 28.97 -11.76
C LEU A 74 19.95 29.71 -11.70
N LEU A 75 19.87 30.83 -11.00
CA LEU A 75 18.64 31.64 -10.97
C LEU A 75 18.31 32.19 -12.37
N ASP A 76 19.29 32.64 -13.11
CA ASP A 76 19.07 33.10 -14.48
C ASP A 76 18.65 31.98 -15.41
N PHE A 77 19.26 30.82 -15.31
CA PHE A 77 18.87 29.62 -16.05
C PHE A 77 17.44 29.17 -15.76
N THR A 78 17.04 29.19 -14.47
CA THR A 78 15.73 28.68 -14.04
C THR A 78 14.55 29.65 -14.23
N ARG A 79 14.74 30.84 -14.80
CA ARG A 79 13.69 31.86 -14.97
C ARG A 79 12.42 31.38 -15.70
N LYS A 80 12.54 30.40 -16.57
CA LYS A 80 11.44 29.81 -17.36
C LYS A 80 11.25 28.33 -17.08
N ILE A 81 11.66 27.86 -15.93
CA ILE A 81 11.60 26.47 -15.50
C ILE A 81 10.68 26.38 -14.28
N ASP A 82 9.72 25.45 -14.35
CA ASP A 82 8.73 25.26 -13.31
C ASP A 82 9.19 24.33 -12.19
N VAL A 83 10.16 23.46 -12.47
CA VAL A 83 10.74 22.52 -11.48
C VAL A 83 11.29 23.28 -10.27
N ILE A 84 10.82 22.94 -9.09
CA ILE A 84 11.41 23.39 -7.84
C ILE A 84 12.70 22.60 -7.61
N SER A 85 13.82 23.29 -7.52
CA SER A 85 15.14 22.65 -7.36
C SER A 85 15.73 22.95 -5.99
N VAL A 86 16.26 21.93 -5.33
CA VAL A 86 16.95 22.05 -4.03
C VAL A 86 18.41 21.71 -4.23
N VAL A 87 19.29 22.69 -4.06
CA VAL A 87 20.73 22.58 -4.31
C VAL A 87 21.54 22.88 -3.05
N GLY A 88 22.62 22.14 -2.83
CA GLY A 88 23.52 22.32 -1.68
C GLY A 88 24.67 23.32 -1.96
N MET A 89 24.88 24.30 -1.06
CA MET A 89 25.98 25.24 -1.14
C MET A 89 26.40 25.78 0.22
N PRO A 90 27.68 26.27 0.38
CA PRO A 90 28.08 27.01 1.56
C PRO A 90 27.53 28.45 1.51
N VAL A 91 27.05 28.97 2.64
CA VAL A 91 26.53 30.35 2.77
C VAL A 91 27.16 31.04 3.97
N LEU A 92 27.73 32.24 3.75
CA LEU A 92 28.32 33.04 4.82
C LEU A 92 27.31 34.09 5.31
N VAL A 93 26.96 34.04 6.59
CA VAL A 93 25.97 34.94 7.21
C VAL A 93 26.49 35.43 8.56
N GLY A 94 26.64 36.77 8.72
CA GLY A 94 27.01 37.36 10.02
C GLY A 94 28.29 36.82 10.62
N GLY A 95 29.23 36.35 9.80
CA GLY A 95 30.49 35.74 10.22
C GLY A 95 30.40 34.23 10.49
N LEU A 96 29.20 33.60 10.34
CA LEU A 96 29.03 32.16 10.40
C LEU A 96 29.01 31.58 8.99
N LEU A 97 29.84 30.58 8.75
CA LEU A 97 29.75 29.77 7.52
C LEU A 97 28.82 28.61 7.77
N LEU A 98 27.80 28.46 6.94
CA LEU A 98 26.73 27.48 7.06
C LEU A 98 26.70 26.54 5.85
N ASN A 99 26.46 25.27 6.10
CA ASN A 99 26.14 24.28 5.08
C ASN A 99 24.62 24.34 4.82
N CYS A 100 24.22 24.74 3.62
CA CYS A 100 22.82 25.07 3.33
C CYS A 100 22.27 24.32 2.13
N ALA A 101 20.99 24.03 2.18
CA ALA A 101 20.17 23.70 1.02
C ALA A 101 19.40 24.95 0.59
N VAL A 102 19.50 25.31 -0.67
CA VAL A 102 18.81 26.48 -1.26
C VAL A 102 17.69 25.97 -2.16
N VAL A 103 16.46 26.41 -1.90
CA VAL A 103 15.28 26.08 -2.69
C VAL A 103 15.04 27.18 -3.70
N ILE A 104 15.07 26.83 -4.99
CA ILE A 104 14.91 27.77 -6.10
C ILE A 104 13.77 27.36 -7.04
N GLN A 105 13.10 28.34 -7.65
CA GLN A 105 12.10 28.14 -8.69
C GLN A 105 11.92 29.40 -9.53
N GLY A 106 11.82 29.25 -10.84
CA GLY A 106 11.43 30.36 -11.72
C GLY A 106 12.33 31.60 -11.58
N GLY A 107 13.63 31.41 -11.42
CA GLY A 107 14.60 32.49 -11.23
C GLY A 107 14.57 33.19 -9.87
N ALA A 108 13.99 32.55 -8.82
CA ALA A 108 13.99 33.12 -7.48
C ALA A 108 14.39 32.10 -6.42
N ILE A 109 14.99 32.57 -5.34
CA ILE A 109 15.19 31.80 -4.11
C ILE A 109 13.87 31.82 -3.34
N LEU A 110 13.33 30.64 -3.01
CA LEU A 110 12.15 30.50 -2.16
C LEU A 110 12.56 30.52 -0.68
N GLY A 111 13.67 29.87 -0.32
CA GLY A 111 14.19 29.84 1.04
C GLY A 111 15.53 29.15 1.13
N VAL A 112 16.17 29.30 2.29
CA VAL A 112 17.48 28.72 2.59
C VAL A 112 17.38 27.93 3.89
N ILE A 113 17.77 26.66 3.86
CA ILE A 113 17.73 25.75 4.99
C ILE A 113 19.16 25.44 5.42
N PRO A 114 19.59 25.90 6.60
CA PRO A 114 20.90 25.56 7.14
C PRO A 114 20.84 24.17 7.83
N LYS A 115 21.94 23.42 7.75
CA LYS A 115 22.12 22.11 8.40
C LYS A 115 22.07 22.25 9.93
N THR A 116 21.31 21.38 10.57
CA THR A 116 21.12 21.40 12.02
C THR A 116 22.20 20.61 12.75
N TYR A 117 22.44 19.37 12.34
CA TYR A 117 23.41 18.48 12.96
C TYR A 117 24.66 18.35 12.09
N LEU A 118 25.80 18.72 12.66
CA LEU A 118 27.10 18.67 11.99
C LEU A 118 27.87 17.44 12.49
N PRO A 119 28.14 16.44 11.63
CA PRO A 119 28.93 15.28 12.04
C PRO A 119 30.36 15.72 12.38
N ASN A 120 30.86 15.29 13.54
CA ASN A 120 32.20 15.63 14.04
C ASN A 120 32.78 14.44 14.81
N TYR A 121 32.86 13.31 14.11
CA TYR A 121 33.40 12.06 14.60
C TYR A 121 33.98 11.25 13.42
N ASN A 122 34.94 10.35 13.70
CA ASN A 122 35.65 9.52 12.73
C ASN A 122 36.17 10.33 11.53
N GLU A 123 35.74 10.00 10.31
CA GLU A 123 36.06 10.67 9.04
C GLU A 123 35.39 12.05 8.87
N PHE A 124 34.38 12.37 9.67
CA PHE A 124 33.62 13.62 9.58
C PHE A 124 34.15 14.66 10.62
N TYR A 125 34.36 15.87 10.16
CA TYR A 125 34.81 16.99 10.99
C TYR A 125 34.26 18.35 10.51
N GLU A 126 32.95 18.36 10.19
CA GLU A 126 32.25 19.53 9.63
C GLU A 126 32.30 20.77 10.54
N LYS A 127 32.34 20.58 11.87
CA LYS A 127 32.49 21.70 12.81
C LYS A 127 33.81 22.47 12.66
N ARG A 128 34.76 21.93 11.89
CA ARG A 128 35.97 22.66 11.52
C ARG A 128 35.69 23.85 10.59
N TRP A 129 34.61 23.76 9.81
CA TRP A 129 34.25 24.75 8.79
C TRP A 129 32.91 25.42 9.05
N PHE A 130 31.90 24.66 9.45
CA PHE A 130 30.52 25.10 9.50
C PHE A 130 29.99 25.27 10.92
N ALA A 131 29.09 26.25 11.08
CA ALA A 131 28.23 26.45 12.23
C ALA A 131 26.90 25.72 12.04
N SER A 132 26.22 25.37 13.15
CA SER A 132 24.90 24.80 13.14
C SER A 132 23.81 25.82 12.83
N ALA A 133 22.69 25.39 12.28
CA ALA A 133 21.46 26.20 12.20
C ALA A 133 21.07 26.80 13.56
N GLN A 134 21.37 26.12 14.66
CA GLN A 134 21.06 26.56 16.02
C GLN A 134 21.89 27.77 16.48
N ASP A 135 23.00 28.06 15.80
CA ASP A 135 23.87 29.21 16.08
C ASP A 135 23.40 30.49 15.38
N LEU A 136 22.34 30.41 14.54
CA LEU A 136 21.79 31.55 13.81
C LEU A 136 21.13 32.56 14.74
N ASN A 137 21.51 33.86 14.56
CA ASN A 137 20.94 34.98 15.30
C ASN A 137 20.05 35.91 14.42
N THR A 138 19.88 35.56 13.15
CA THR A 138 19.08 36.34 12.19
C THR A 138 18.28 35.43 11.30
N THR A 139 17.11 35.86 10.85
CA THR A 139 16.25 35.15 9.90
C THR A 139 16.25 35.77 8.51
N ASP A 140 16.59 37.05 8.40
CA ASP A 140 16.62 37.79 7.15
C ASP A 140 18.08 37.97 6.68
N ILE A 141 18.39 37.41 5.54
CA ILE A 141 19.71 37.49 4.93
C ILE A 141 19.65 38.04 3.50
N TYR A 142 20.80 38.51 2.99
CA TYR A 142 20.97 38.79 1.57
C TYR A 142 21.78 37.67 0.94
N LEU A 143 21.26 37.06 -0.11
CA LEU A 143 21.96 36.04 -0.90
C LEU A 143 21.65 36.27 -2.39
N ALA A 144 22.67 36.24 -3.23
CA ALA A 144 22.55 36.52 -4.66
C ALA A 144 21.87 37.89 -4.93
N GLY A 145 22.16 38.90 -4.11
CA GLY A 145 21.60 40.23 -4.24
C GLY A 145 20.13 40.41 -3.84
N THR A 146 19.49 39.37 -3.29
CA THR A 146 18.07 39.39 -2.89
C THR A 146 17.88 39.12 -1.39
N PRO A 147 16.90 39.76 -0.72
CA PRO A 147 16.53 39.39 0.62
C PRO A 147 15.85 38.04 0.63
N VAL A 148 16.28 37.12 1.48
CA VAL A 148 15.71 35.77 1.59
C VAL A 148 15.57 35.36 3.06
N VAL A 149 14.67 34.45 3.34
CA VAL A 149 14.46 33.89 4.66
C VAL A 149 15.43 32.72 4.88
N MET A 150 16.16 32.75 5.99
CA MET A 150 16.92 31.62 6.52
C MET A 150 16.56 31.47 8.00
N SER A 151 16.12 30.33 8.42
CA SER A 151 15.68 30.12 9.80
C SER A 151 16.10 28.75 10.31
N SER A 152 16.37 28.66 11.62
CA SER A 152 16.51 27.40 12.35
C SER A 152 15.15 26.75 12.64
N GLU A 153 14.05 27.49 12.50
CA GLU A 153 12.70 26.91 12.60
C GLU A 153 12.36 26.10 11.36
N PRO A 154 11.49 25.10 11.48
CA PRO A 154 11.01 24.30 10.35
C PRO A 154 10.45 25.19 9.24
N GLN A 155 10.90 24.99 8.01
CA GLN A 155 10.42 25.69 6.82
C GLN A 155 9.71 24.68 5.91
N LEU A 156 8.49 24.98 5.47
CA LEU A 156 7.72 24.20 4.53
C LEU A 156 7.46 25.00 3.26
N PHE A 157 7.74 24.38 2.13
CA PHE A 157 7.47 24.93 0.81
C PHE A 157 6.17 24.32 0.29
N LYS A 158 5.23 25.17 -0.11
CA LYS A 158 3.90 24.75 -0.53
C LYS A 158 3.71 25.04 -2.01
N THR A 159 3.48 23.98 -2.79
CA THR A 159 3.17 24.09 -4.22
C THR A 159 1.78 24.69 -4.47
N GLY A 160 1.51 25.15 -5.68
CA GLY A 160 0.19 25.69 -6.06
C GLY A 160 -0.96 24.70 -5.86
N ASP A 161 -0.68 23.40 -5.94
CA ASP A 161 -1.64 22.31 -5.70
C ASP A 161 -1.75 21.91 -4.21
N GLY A 162 -1.08 22.64 -3.33
CA GLY A 162 -1.19 22.47 -1.88
C GLY A 162 -0.38 21.30 -1.31
N VAL A 163 0.57 20.75 -2.06
CA VAL A 163 1.57 19.80 -1.55
C VAL A 163 2.62 20.56 -0.76
N LYS A 164 2.99 20.06 0.39
CA LYS A 164 4.01 20.63 1.24
C LYS A 164 5.23 19.73 1.29
N PHE A 165 6.42 20.31 1.11
CA PHE A 165 7.67 19.59 1.32
C PHE A 165 8.59 20.35 2.26
N GLY A 166 9.44 19.60 2.96
CA GLY A 166 10.49 20.13 3.81
C GLY A 166 11.84 19.56 3.42
N VAL A 167 12.91 20.22 3.84
CA VAL A 167 14.28 19.85 3.53
C VAL A 167 15.07 19.63 4.80
N GLU A 168 15.89 18.57 4.82
CA GLU A 168 16.91 18.32 5.83
C GLU A 168 18.23 17.92 5.14
N ILE A 169 19.35 17.96 5.85
CA ILE A 169 20.67 17.78 5.24
C ILE A 169 21.43 16.66 5.94
N CYS A 170 21.69 15.59 5.19
CA CYS A 170 22.59 14.48 5.51
C CYS A 170 22.45 13.96 6.95
N GLU A 171 23.36 14.38 7.85
CA GLU A 171 23.43 13.97 9.27
C GLU A 171 22.12 14.21 10.02
N ASP A 172 21.30 15.14 9.56
CA ASP A 172 20.03 15.45 10.19
C ASP A 172 19.14 14.20 10.34
N VAL A 173 19.11 13.29 9.35
CA VAL A 173 18.31 12.04 9.43
C VAL A 173 18.88 11.01 10.40
N TRP A 174 20.18 11.08 10.70
CA TRP A 174 20.85 10.16 11.64
C TRP A 174 20.64 10.56 13.11
N ALA A 175 20.20 11.79 13.35
CA ALA A 175 19.91 12.29 14.67
C ALA A 175 18.77 11.50 15.33
N PRO A 176 18.77 11.32 16.67
CA PRO A 176 17.67 10.67 17.38
C PRO A 176 16.31 11.34 17.16
N ILE A 177 16.28 12.65 16.98
CA ILE A 177 15.11 13.46 16.63
C ILE A 177 15.47 14.29 15.39
N PRO A 178 15.29 13.74 14.19
CA PRO A 178 15.62 14.43 12.97
C PRO A 178 14.67 15.60 12.68
N PRO A 179 15.09 16.65 11.97
CA PRO A 179 14.25 17.76 11.54
C PRO A 179 12.99 17.30 10.79
N SER A 180 13.08 16.23 9.99
CA SER A 180 11.94 15.64 9.28
C SER A 180 10.77 15.25 10.20
N ASN A 181 11.00 14.92 11.48
CA ASN A 181 9.91 14.72 12.44
C ASN A 181 9.11 16.01 12.64
N HIS A 182 9.78 17.12 12.87
CA HIS A 182 9.14 18.44 13.06
C HIS A 182 8.45 18.92 11.79
N LEU A 183 9.12 18.75 10.64
CA LEU A 183 8.59 19.13 9.32
C LEU A 183 7.28 18.35 9.01
N THR A 184 7.25 17.05 9.25
CA THR A 184 6.07 16.22 8.97
C THR A 184 4.94 16.46 9.97
N MET A 185 5.25 16.70 11.25
CA MET A 185 4.25 17.11 12.23
C MET A 185 3.63 18.46 11.86
N ALA A 186 4.42 19.39 11.29
CA ALA A 186 3.93 20.67 10.77
C ALA A 186 3.20 20.55 9.42
N GLY A 187 3.16 19.36 8.82
CA GLY A 187 2.34 19.05 7.65
C GLY A 187 3.11 18.84 6.34
N ALA A 188 4.43 18.59 6.36
CA ALA A 188 5.14 18.19 5.16
C ALA A 188 4.62 16.85 4.65
N ASP A 189 4.26 16.76 3.37
CA ASP A 189 3.90 15.51 2.70
C ASP A 189 5.14 14.75 2.23
N ILE A 190 6.20 15.50 1.88
CA ILE A 190 7.43 14.99 1.29
C ILE A 190 8.63 15.61 2.03
N ILE A 191 9.63 14.81 2.30
CA ILE A 191 10.93 15.25 2.82
C ILE A 191 11.98 15.05 1.74
N LEU A 192 12.83 16.05 1.57
CA LEU A 192 14.02 16.02 0.70
C LEU A 192 15.27 16.04 1.58
N ASN A 193 16.18 15.12 1.33
CA ASN A 193 17.46 15.06 2.04
C ASN A 193 18.61 15.21 1.06
N CYS A 194 19.29 16.37 1.15
CA CYS A 194 20.53 16.65 0.44
C CYS A 194 21.69 16.03 1.23
N SER A 195 22.36 15.02 0.70
CA SER A 195 23.32 14.23 1.47
C SER A 195 24.70 14.15 0.85
N ALA A 196 25.70 13.86 1.69
CA ALA A 196 27.06 13.52 1.31
C ALA A 196 27.57 12.42 2.26
N SER A 197 26.99 11.23 2.12
CA SER A 197 27.35 10.08 2.93
C SER A 197 28.37 9.22 2.19
N ASP A 198 29.53 9.00 2.82
CA ASP A 198 30.54 8.07 2.34
C ASP A 198 30.10 6.61 2.41
N GLU A 199 30.84 5.73 1.75
CA GLU A 199 30.52 4.32 1.68
C GLU A 199 31.44 3.49 2.58
N LEU A 200 30.80 2.70 3.45
CA LEU A 200 31.42 1.67 4.27
C LEU A 200 30.71 0.34 4.07
N ILE A 201 31.41 -0.76 4.31
CA ILE A 201 30.81 -2.10 4.23
C ILE A 201 29.62 -2.20 5.21
N GLY A 202 28.44 -2.53 4.68
CA GLY A 202 27.21 -2.68 5.46
C GLY A 202 26.42 -1.37 5.71
N LYS A 203 27.02 -0.20 5.52
CA LYS A 203 26.37 1.12 5.76
C LYS A 203 25.15 1.33 4.87
N HIS A 204 25.22 0.90 3.60
CA HIS A 204 24.10 1.04 2.67
C HIS A 204 22.81 0.33 3.14
N ALA A 205 22.93 -0.92 3.62
CA ALA A 205 21.77 -1.67 4.14
C ALA A 205 21.16 -0.96 5.37
N TYR A 206 22.00 -0.44 6.25
CA TYR A 206 21.55 0.35 7.39
C TYR A 206 20.87 1.64 6.95
N LEU A 207 21.49 2.42 6.03
CA LEU A 207 20.92 3.65 5.49
C LEU A 207 19.54 3.40 4.86
N ARG A 208 19.41 2.36 4.03
CA ARG A 208 18.15 1.98 3.40
C ARG A 208 17.07 1.68 4.44
N SER A 209 17.42 0.96 5.51
CA SER A 209 16.51 0.68 6.62
C SER A 209 16.12 1.94 7.39
N LEU A 210 17.07 2.85 7.64
CA LEU A 210 16.85 4.12 8.32
C LEU A 210 15.88 5.00 7.54
N LEU A 211 16.09 5.17 6.23
CA LEU A 211 15.22 5.99 5.37
C LEU A 211 13.82 5.38 5.24
N ALA A 212 13.72 4.06 5.10
CA ALA A 212 12.44 3.36 5.09
C ALA A 212 11.67 3.59 6.40
N GLN A 213 12.34 3.42 7.54
CA GLN A 213 11.75 3.66 8.86
C GLN A 213 11.34 5.12 9.07
N GLN A 214 12.15 6.08 8.62
CA GLN A 214 11.83 7.50 8.74
C GLN A 214 10.61 7.86 7.89
N SER A 215 10.56 7.40 6.63
CA SER A 215 9.40 7.57 5.75
C SER A 215 8.13 6.94 6.34
N ALA A 216 8.22 5.71 6.89
CA ALA A 216 7.08 5.01 7.51
C ALA A 216 6.59 5.69 8.79
N ARG A 217 7.52 6.05 9.70
CA ARG A 217 7.18 6.72 10.97
C ARG A 217 6.46 8.04 10.77
N THR A 218 6.87 8.79 9.77
CA THR A 218 6.35 10.11 9.44
C THR A 218 5.21 10.06 8.40
N MET A 219 4.89 8.88 7.87
CA MET A 219 3.89 8.67 6.81
C MET A 219 4.10 9.67 5.67
N SER A 220 5.34 9.76 5.16
CA SER A 220 5.74 10.76 4.17
C SER A 220 6.41 10.13 2.96
N GLY A 221 6.43 10.87 1.83
CA GLY A 221 7.42 10.66 0.81
C GLY A 221 8.81 11.09 1.32
N TYR A 222 9.85 10.36 0.94
CA TYR A 222 11.21 10.70 1.33
C TYR A 222 12.15 10.55 0.14
N VAL A 223 12.76 11.68 -0.26
CA VAL A 223 13.68 11.77 -1.41
C VAL A 223 15.08 11.98 -0.87
N TYR A 224 15.99 11.07 -1.17
CA TYR A 224 17.38 11.11 -0.71
C TYR A 224 18.33 11.17 -1.91
N ALA A 225 19.17 12.20 -1.97
CA ALA A 225 20.19 12.38 -3.00
C ALA A 225 21.56 12.60 -2.34
N SER A 226 22.50 11.71 -2.58
CA SER A 226 23.85 11.76 -1.97
C SER A 226 24.94 11.93 -3.02
N CYS A 227 26.03 12.57 -2.62
CA CYS A 227 27.21 12.75 -3.44
C CYS A 227 27.71 11.44 -4.06
N GLY A 228 28.25 11.54 -5.25
CA GLY A 228 28.75 10.40 -6.02
C GLY A 228 30.13 10.62 -6.61
N PHE A 229 30.34 10.03 -7.78
CA PHE A 229 31.60 10.14 -8.50
C PHE A 229 31.95 11.59 -8.81
N GLY A 230 33.23 11.94 -8.55
CA GLY A 230 33.76 13.29 -8.74
C GLY A 230 34.17 14.01 -7.44
N GLU A 231 33.64 13.55 -6.30
CA GLU A 231 34.17 13.95 -4.99
C GLU A 231 35.57 13.39 -4.76
N SER A 232 36.32 14.01 -3.83
CA SER A 232 37.67 13.56 -3.49
C SER A 232 37.65 12.15 -2.91
N THR A 233 38.61 11.35 -3.33
CA THR A 233 38.84 9.97 -2.83
C THR A 233 40.05 9.88 -1.93
N GLN A 234 40.46 11.01 -1.31
CA GLN A 234 41.64 11.06 -0.47
C GLN A 234 41.53 10.02 0.69
N ASP A 235 40.43 9.97 1.40
CA ASP A 235 40.25 9.08 2.54
C ASP A 235 38.97 8.24 2.44
N VAL A 236 37.95 8.68 1.71
CA VAL A 236 36.61 8.04 1.60
C VAL A 236 36.14 8.02 0.15
N VAL A 237 35.09 7.25 -0.11
CA VAL A 237 34.44 7.16 -1.43
C VAL A 237 32.96 7.43 -1.26
N TYR A 238 32.35 8.14 -2.20
CA TYR A 238 30.93 8.45 -2.23
C TYR A 238 30.22 7.60 -3.28
N GLY A 239 29.15 6.91 -2.87
CA GLY A 239 28.47 5.91 -3.71
C GLY A 239 27.43 6.47 -4.67
N GLY A 240 26.99 7.73 -4.51
CA GLY A 240 25.95 8.31 -5.36
C GLY A 240 24.57 7.73 -5.09
N ASN A 241 24.21 7.48 -3.84
CA ASN A 241 22.91 6.96 -3.48
C ASN A 241 21.79 7.95 -3.87
N ALA A 242 20.83 7.48 -4.69
CA ALA A 242 19.62 8.21 -5.05
C ALA A 242 18.44 7.27 -4.78
N MET A 243 17.63 7.57 -3.76
CA MET A 243 16.56 6.72 -3.30
C MET A 243 15.28 7.53 -3.05
N ILE A 244 14.12 6.96 -3.39
CA ILE A 244 12.81 7.58 -3.12
C ILE A 244 11.93 6.55 -2.42
N PHE A 245 11.41 6.94 -1.25
CA PHE A 245 10.51 6.12 -0.44
C PHE A 245 9.13 6.78 -0.31
N GLU A 246 8.12 5.95 -0.07
CA GLU A 246 6.76 6.36 0.27
C GLU A 246 6.23 5.47 1.40
N ASN A 247 5.99 6.05 2.56
CA ASN A 247 5.47 5.32 3.73
C ASN A 247 6.20 3.99 3.98
N GLY A 248 7.53 4.03 3.97
CA GLY A 248 8.41 2.89 4.21
C GLY A 248 8.74 2.03 2.99
N LYS A 249 7.99 2.13 1.89
CA LYS A 249 8.24 1.38 0.67
C LYS A 249 9.24 2.11 -0.21
N LEU A 250 10.30 1.43 -0.63
CA LEU A 250 11.20 1.92 -1.66
C LEU A 250 10.47 1.93 -3.01
N LEU A 251 10.42 3.09 -3.67
CA LEU A 251 9.83 3.26 -5.00
C LEU A 251 10.87 3.09 -6.11
N VAL A 252 12.04 3.69 -5.93
CA VAL A 252 13.15 3.63 -6.88
C VAL A 252 14.48 3.83 -6.16
N GLU A 253 15.51 3.18 -6.65
CA GLU A 253 16.90 3.27 -6.21
C GLU A 253 17.82 3.33 -7.42
N GLY A 254 18.80 4.25 -7.38
CA GLY A 254 19.80 4.42 -8.41
C GLY A 254 20.95 3.44 -8.29
N GLU A 255 21.76 3.36 -9.36
CA GLU A 255 22.98 2.56 -9.37
C GLU A 255 24.04 3.20 -8.49
N ARG A 256 24.54 2.44 -7.50
CA ARG A 256 25.66 2.88 -6.66
C ARG A 256 26.97 2.75 -7.40
N PHE A 257 27.89 3.66 -7.09
CA PHE A 257 29.24 3.73 -7.70
C PHE A 257 29.22 3.97 -9.21
N SER A 258 28.12 4.51 -9.74
CA SER A 258 28.06 4.92 -11.14
C SER A 258 29.10 6.01 -11.41
N LEU A 259 29.83 5.87 -12.51
CA LEU A 259 30.77 6.89 -12.99
C LEU A 259 30.10 7.97 -13.84
N GLN A 260 28.80 7.83 -14.04
CA GLN A 260 27.95 8.77 -14.79
C GLN A 260 26.96 9.46 -13.87
N PRO A 261 26.60 10.71 -14.18
CA PRO A 261 25.51 11.38 -13.48
C PRO A 261 24.19 10.61 -13.68
N GLN A 262 23.34 10.62 -12.66
CA GLN A 262 22.06 9.90 -12.68
C GLN A 262 20.94 10.73 -12.06
N MET A 263 19.71 10.40 -12.44
CA MET A 263 18.50 10.96 -11.87
C MET A 263 17.45 9.87 -11.74
N GLN A 264 16.96 9.65 -10.54
CA GLN A 264 15.88 8.70 -10.26
C GLN A 264 14.59 9.47 -10.09
N ILE A 265 13.55 9.04 -10.79
CA ILE A 265 12.24 9.69 -10.79
C ILE A 265 11.20 8.74 -10.25
N ALA A 266 10.32 9.22 -9.37
CA ALA A 266 9.16 8.49 -8.89
C ALA A 266 7.96 9.42 -8.70
N GLN A 267 6.77 8.84 -8.67
CA GLN A 267 5.55 9.53 -8.27
C GLN A 267 5.17 9.13 -6.85
N ILE A 268 5.01 10.13 -5.97
CA ILE A 268 4.54 9.95 -4.59
C ILE A 268 3.04 10.18 -4.56
N ASP A 269 2.30 9.24 -3.96
CA ASP A 269 0.85 9.34 -3.75
C ASP A 269 0.53 10.10 -2.45
N VAL A 270 0.41 11.42 -2.57
CA VAL A 270 0.14 12.32 -1.45
C VAL A 270 -1.26 12.09 -0.85
N ASP A 271 -2.26 11.73 -1.66
CA ASP A 271 -3.59 11.42 -1.15
C ASP A 271 -3.56 10.19 -0.23
N ARG A 272 -2.79 9.17 -0.61
CA ARG A 272 -2.56 7.99 0.22
C ARG A 272 -1.93 8.38 1.56
N LEU A 273 -0.85 9.17 1.53
CA LEU A 273 -0.14 9.61 2.74
C LEU A 273 -1.06 10.42 3.66
N ARG A 274 -1.85 11.33 3.10
CA ARG A 274 -2.80 12.15 3.85
C ARG A 274 -3.92 11.33 4.47
N THR A 275 -4.42 10.32 3.76
CA THR A 275 -5.43 9.39 4.29
C THR A 275 -4.89 8.59 5.47
N GLU A 276 -3.69 8.04 5.35
CA GLU A 276 -3.02 7.31 6.44
C GLU A 276 -2.87 8.20 7.69
N ARG A 277 -2.46 9.45 7.52
CA ARG A 277 -2.29 10.40 8.63
C ARG A 277 -3.61 10.76 9.29
N HIS A 278 -4.63 11.13 8.50
CA HIS A 278 -5.87 11.63 9.07
C HIS A 278 -6.74 10.54 9.71
N THR A 279 -6.50 9.28 9.40
CA THR A 279 -7.12 8.14 10.07
C THR A 279 -6.34 7.67 11.30
N ASN A 280 -5.11 8.16 11.50
CA ASN A 280 -4.24 7.80 12.61
C ASN A 280 -4.31 8.83 13.75
N SER A 281 -5.08 8.51 14.78
CA SER A 281 -5.25 9.42 15.94
C SER A 281 -3.95 9.73 16.67
N THR A 282 -2.98 8.81 16.68
CA THR A 282 -1.67 9.02 17.30
C THR A 282 -0.87 10.08 16.53
N PHE A 283 -0.90 10.01 15.20
CA PHE A 283 -0.24 11.01 14.36
C PHE A 283 -0.91 12.39 14.53
N ILE A 284 -2.25 12.46 14.50
CA ILE A 284 -3.01 13.70 14.73
C ILE A 284 -2.66 14.31 16.08
N ASN A 285 -2.56 13.49 17.13
CA ASN A 285 -2.21 13.97 18.47
C ASN A 285 -0.77 14.54 18.53
N ALA A 286 0.18 13.95 17.79
CA ALA A 286 1.54 14.43 17.72
C ALA A 286 1.67 15.79 17.02
N GLN A 287 0.74 16.14 16.14
CA GLN A 287 0.72 17.42 15.42
C GLN A 287 0.28 18.64 16.23
N ARG A 288 -0.28 18.46 17.43
CA ARG A 288 -1.00 19.51 18.19
C ARG A 288 -0.25 20.82 18.38
N ASN A 289 1.07 20.77 18.55
CA ASN A 289 1.91 21.95 18.81
C ASN A 289 2.96 22.17 17.71
N ALA A 290 2.80 21.46 16.58
CA ALA A 290 3.72 21.60 15.48
C ALA A 290 3.44 22.89 14.71
N HIS A 291 4.48 23.63 14.40
CA HIS A 291 4.43 24.83 13.58
C HIS A 291 5.62 24.85 12.61
N ALA A 292 5.45 25.55 11.51
CA ALA A 292 6.48 25.81 10.55
C ALA A 292 6.23 27.14 9.83
N LEU A 293 7.27 27.74 9.33
CA LEU A 293 7.18 28.82 8.37
C LEU A 293 6.73 28.27 7.02
N ILE A 294 5.60 28.72 6.51
CA ILE A 294 5.09 28.26 5.21
C ILE A 294 5.45 29.26 4.14
N ILE A 295 6.14 28.79 3.10
CA ILE A 295 6.59 29.56 1.97
C ILE A 295 5.88 29.06 0.72
N ASP A 296 5.08 29.90 0.08
CA ASP A 296 4.39 29.50 -1.15
C ASP A 296 5.37 29.48 -2.34
N ALA A 297 5.36 28.39 -3.08
CA ALA A 297 6.05 28.25 -4.35
C ALA A 297 5.38 29.11 -5.43
N LYS A 298 6.13 29.42 -6.50
CA LYS A 298 5.57 30.14 -7.64
C LYS A 298 4.53 29.30 -8.39
N PRO A 299 3.52 29.94 -9.01
CA PRO A 299 2.63 29.26 -9.93
C PRO A 299 3.40 28.61 -11.07
N VAL A 300 2.98 27.41 -11.48
CA VAL A 300 3.50 26.70 -12.64
C VAL A 300 3.09 27.43 -13.90
N MET A 301 4.04 27.66 -14.84
CA MET A 301 3.84 28.39 -16.07
C MET A 301 3.38 27.49 -17.22
N GLY A 302 3.77 26.21 -17.19
CA GLY A 302 3.47 25.21 -18.21
C GLY A 302 2.38 24.23 -17.80
N GLU A 303 1.71 23.61 -18.80
CA GLU A 303 0.89 22.44 -18.58
C GLU A 303 1.70 21.19 -18.90
N HIS A 304 1.92 20.33 -17.91
CA HIS A 304 2.53 19.02 -18.11
C HIS A 304 1.41 17.98 -18.20
N PRO A 305 1.31 17.21 -19.31
CA PRO A 305 0.36 16.11 -19.39
C PRO A 305 0.64 15.11 -18.29
N PHE A 306 -0.43 14.70 -17.60
CA PHE A 306 -0.30 13.69 -16.54
C PHE A 306 -0.14 12.31 -17.17
N GLU A 307 0.91 11.61 -16.78
CA GLU A 307 1.17 10.21 -17.07
C GLU A 307 1.44 9.47 -15.77
N LEU A 308 0.78 8.33 -15.55
CA LEU A 308 1.05 7.48 -14.40
C LEU A 308 2.22 6.55 -14.73
N ILE A 309 3.38 6.83 -14.13
CA ILE A 309 4.62 6.04 -14.35
C ILE A 309 4.84 4.93 -13.29
N ARG A 310 3.96 4.85 -12.28
CA ARG A 310 4.07 3.85 -11.22
C ARG A 310 3.67 2.46 -11.71
N THR A 311 4.40 1.46 -11.28
CA THR A 311 3.93 0.07 -11.31
C THR A 311 2.84 -0.11 -10.26
N ILE A 312 1.67 -0.54 -10.68
CA ILE A 312 0.53 -0.84 -9.82
C ILE A 312 0.35 -2.35 -9.76
N ASP A 313 0.38 -2.89 -8.54
CA ASP A 313 0.14 -4.32 -8.32
C ASP A 313 -1.33 -4.64 -8.59
N ALA A 314 -1.60 -5.60 -9.48
CA ALA A 314 -2.94 -6.06 -9.82
C ALA A 314 -3.59 -6.85 -8.67
N HIS A 315 -2.79 -7.45 -7.80
CA HIS A 315 -3.26 -8.30 -6.70
C HIS A 315 -2.75 -7.81 -5.34
N PRO A 316 -3.22 -6.62 -4.87
CA PRO A 316 -2.64 -5.94 -3.70
C PRO A 316 -2.84 -6.66 -2.36
N PHE A 317 -3.63 -7.73 -2.33
CA PHE A 317 -3.80 -8.60 -1.17
C PHE A 317 -2.85 -9.79 -1.14
N THR A 318 -2.22 -10.11 -2.27
CA THR A 318 -1.35 -11.28 -2.35
C THR A 318 0.09 -10.90 -2.00
N PRO A 319 0.82 -11.77 -1.28
CA PRO A 319 2.22 -11.52 -0.98
C PRO A 319 3.07 -11.63 -2.25
N ALA A 320 4.25 -11.01 -2.22
CA ALA A 320 5.27 -11.26 -3.23
C ALA A 320 5.76 -12.72 -3.14
N ASP A 321 6.29 -13.26 -4.24
CA ASP A 321 6.67 -14.68 -4.33
C ASP A 321 7.70 -15.09 -3.28
N ASP A 322 8.64 -14.21 -2.94
CA ASP A 322 9.68 -14.44 -1.92
C ASP A 322 9.15 -14.37 -0.48
N GLU A 323 7.97 -13.78 -0.27
CA GLU A 323 7.29 -13.68 1.02
C GLU A 323 6.13 -14.69 1.17
N MET A 324 5.85 -15.48 0.14
CA MET A 324 4.69 -16.39 0.06
C MET A 324 4.58 -17.31 1.27
N GLU A 325 5.65 -18.05 1.59
CA GLU A 325 5.66 -19.02 2.69
C GLU A 325 5.40 -18.35 4.03
N SER A 326 6.15 -17.31 4.37
CA SER A 326 6.03 -16.61 5.65
C SER A 326 4.65 -15.98 5.83
N THR A 327 4.13 -15.36 4.79
CA THR A 327 2.83 -14.68 4.82
C THR A 327 1.67 -15.68 4.92
N CYS A 328 1.69 -16.77 4.12
CA CYS A 328 0.65 -17.81 4.20
C CYS A 328 0.63 -18.49 5.58
N GLU A 329 1.82 -18.79 6.14
CA GLU A 329 1.91 -19.35 7.51
C GLU A 329 1.37 -18.38 8.57
N GLU A 330 1.65 -17.09 8.47
CA GLU A 330 1.13 -16.08 9.38
C GLU A 330 -0.40 -16.00 9.30
N ILE A 331 -0.97 -15.96 8.09
CA ILE A 331 -2.41 -15.96 7.85
C ILE A 331 -3.06 -17.19 8.51
N LEU A 332 -2.56 -18.38 8.20
CA LEU A 332 -3.07 -19.63 8.74
C LEU A 332 -2.95 -19.70 10.28
N ASN A 333 -1.89 -19.16 10.83
CA ASN A 333 -1.71 -19.07 12.30
C ASN A 333 -2.72 -18.13 12.95
N ILE A 334 -3.03 -16.98 12.33
CA ILE A 334 -4.06 -16.05 12.82
C ILE A 334 -5.44 -16.74 12.81
N GLN A 335 -5.82 -17.38 11.70
CA GLN A 335 -7.09 -18.09 11.57
C GLN A 335 -7.20 -19.24 12.59
N THR A 336 -6.15 -20.06 12.70
CA THR A 336 -6.06 -21.19 13.63
C THR A 336 -6.17 -20.73 15.08
N ALA A 337 -5.45 -19.69 15.48
CA ALA A 337 -5.50 -19.17 16.85
C ALA A 337 -6.89 -18.61 17.20
N GLY A 338 -7.54 -17.95 16.24
CA GLY A 338 -8.90 -17.44 16.41
C GLY A 338 -9.90 -18.54 16.67
N LEU A 339 -9.91 -19.60 15.84
CA LEU A 339 -10.81 -20.75 16.00
C LEU A 339 -10.49 -21.54 17.28
N ALA A 340 -9.22 -21.80 17.57
CA ALA A 340 -8.79 -22.49 18.77
C ALA A 340 -9.29 -21.79 20.06
N LYS A 341 -9.19 -20.46 20.11
CA LYS A 341 -9.71 -19.70 21.25
C LYS A 341 -11.22 -19.84 21.41
N ARG A 342 -11.98 -19.86 20.30
CA ARG A 342 -13.43 -20.08 20.34
C ARG A 342 -13.78 -21.47 20.89
N LEU A 343 -13.14 -22.52 20.40
CA LEU A 343 -13.32 -23.89 20.88
C LEU A 343 -13.03 -24.03 22.37
N LEU A 344 -11.90 -23.48 22.82
CA LEU A 344 -11.53 -23.46 24.23
C LEU A 344 -12.54 -22.70 25.10
N HIS A 345 -13.02 -21.54 24.61
CA HIS A 345 -13.96 -20.71 25.37
C HIS A 345 -15.33 -21.37 25.55
N THR A 346 -15.83 -22.02 24.49
CA THR A 346 -17.13 -22.69 24.48
C THR A 346 -17.05 -24.12 25.01
N ASN A 347 -15.85 -24.62 25.29
CA ASN A 347 -15.59 -26.01 25.65
C ASN A 347 -16.13 -27.01 24.61
N CYS A 348 -16.13 -26.62 23.32
CA CYS A 348 -16.52 -27.46 22.21
C CYS A 348 -15.35 -28.30 21.72
N GLN A 349 -15.58 -29.58 21.49
CA GLN A 349 -14.60 -30.49 20.87
C GLN A 349 -15.00 -30.93 19.46
N HIS A 350 -16.05 -30.31 18.93
CA HIS A 350 -16.58 -30.59 17.59
C HIS A 350 -16.81 -29.28 16.83
N VAL A 351 -16.65 -29.36 15.51
CA VAL A 351 -17.08 -28.33 14.56
C VAL A 351 -17.90 -28.94 13.44
N VAL A 352 -18.83 -28.17 12.92
CA VAL A 352 -19.61 -28.52 11.72
C VAL A 352 -19.26 -27.54 10.61
N VAL A 353 -18.92 -28.06 9.44
CA VAL A 353 -18.52 -27.26 8.26
C VAL A 353 -19.29 -27.76 7.04
N GLY A 354 -19.96 -26.88 6.32
CA GLY A 354 -20.54 -27.21 5.01
C GLY A 354 -19.43 -27.29 3.97
N ILE A 355 -19.29 -28.42 3.30
CA ILE A 355 -18.27 -28.66 2.28
C ILE A 355 -18.95 -28.77 0.90
N SER A 356 -18.77 -27.71 0.12
CA SER A 356 -19.27 -27.65 -1.26
C SER A 356 -18.29 -28.21 -2.28
N GLY A 357 -17.01 -28.36 -1.93
CA GLY A 357 -15.94 -28.70 -2.87
C GLY A 357 -15.35 -27.46 -3.58
N GLY A 358 -15.76 -26.25 -3.19
CA GLY A 358 -15.19 -24.99 -3.67
C GLY A 358 -14.06 -24.46 -2.76
N LEU A 359 -13.42 -23.35 -3.20
CA LEU A 359 -12.27 -22.74 -2.56
C LEU A 359 -12.49 -22.40 -1.08
N ASP A 360 -13.62 -21.77 -0.77
CA ASP A 360 -13.88 -21.20 0.56
C ASP A 360 -14.11 -22.28 1.61
N SER A 361 -14.93 -23.30 1.28
CA SER A 361 -15.16 -24.43 2.15
C SER A 361 -13.89 -25.26 2.34
N THR A 362 -13.06 -25.35 1.33
CA THR A 362 -11.74 -26.01 1.39
C THR A 362 -10.81 -25.30 2.34
N LEU A 363 -10.63 -23.97 2.23
CA LEU A 363 -9.79 -23.24 3.16
C LEU A 363 -10.31 -23.32 4.60
N ALA A 364 -11.62 -23.18 4.82
CA ALA A 364 -12.23 -23.31 6.14
C ALA A 364 -11.95 -24.69 6.76
N LEU A 365 -12.07 -25.76 5.95
CA LEU A 365 -11.75 -27.11 6.39
C LEU A 365 -10.27 -27.26 6.78
N LEU A 366 -9.34 -26.76 5.96
CA LEU A 366 -7.92 -26.81 6.24
C LEU A 366 -7.54 -26.04 7.51
N VAL A 367 -8.19 -24.91 7.78
CA VAL A 367 -8.07 -24.18 9.05
C VAL A 367 -8.56 -25.02 10.23
N CYS A 368 -9.71 -25.74 10.08
CA CYS A 368 -10.19 -26.66 11.11
C CYS A 368 -9.19 -27.79 11.38
N ILE A 369 -8.62 -28.40 10.34
CA ILE A 369 -7.59 -29.45 10.45
C ILE A 369 -6.39 -28.92 11.25
N ARG A 370 -5.82 -27.79 10.84
CA ARG A 370 -4.67 -27.20 11.57
C ARG A 370 -5.02 -26.86 13.01
N THR A 371 -6.23 -26.41 13.28
CA THR A 371 -6.70 -26.07 14.63
C THR A 371 -6.78 -27.33 15.51
N PHE A 372 -7.38 -28.39 15.00
CA PHE A 372 -7.53 -29.66 15.75
C PHE A 372 -6.17 -30.31 16.02
N ASP A 373 -5.32 -30.38 14.99
CA ASP A 373 -3.96 -30.91 15.13
C ASP A 373 -3.17 -30.13 16.19
N ARG A 374 -3.23 -28.78 16.16
CA ARG A 374 -2.51 -27.93 17.11
C ARG A 374 -3.04 -28.04 18.54
N MET A 375 -4.33 -28.29 18.70
CA MET A 375 -4.98 -28.50 20.00
C MET A 375 -4.86 -29.94 20.51
N GLY A 376 -4.36 -30.87 19.71
CA GLY A 376 -4.33 -32.31 20.02
C GLY A 376 -5.70 -32.95 20.07
N LEU A 377 -6.69 -32.41 19.34
CA LEU A 377 -8.04 -32.95 19.21
C LEU A 377 -8.09 -33.98 18.08
N ASP A 378 -8.98 -34.97 18.22
CA ASP A 378 -9.22 -35.95 17.17
C ASP A 378 -9.91 -35.27 15.97
N ARG A 379 -9.34 -35.40 14.76
CA ARG A 379 -9.93 -34.92 13.51
C ARG A 379 -11.35 -35.45 13.26
N LYS A 380 -11.75 -36.56 13.87
CA LYS A 380 -13.14 -37.06 13.87
C LYS A 380 -14.14 -36.09 14.53
N GLY A 381 -13.67 -35.16 15.34
CA GLY A 381 -14.48 -34.05 15.85
C GLY A 381 -14.82 -32.99 14.80
N ILE A 382 -14.18 -33.00 13.63
CA ILE A 382 -14.54 -32.17 12.48
C ILE A 382 -15.60 -32.91 11.66
N VAL A 383 -16.80 -32.37 11.58
CA VAL A 383 -17.93 -32.95 10.82
C VAL A 383 -18.11 -32.14 9.54
N GLY A 384 -17.62 -32.68 8.44
CA GLY A 384 -17.85 -32.13 7.11
C GLY A 384 -19.16 -32.59 6.55
N VAL A 385 -20.00 -31.66 6.11
CA VAL A 385 -21.36 -31.98 5.62
C VAL A 385 -21.50 -31.57 4.16
N THR A 386 -21.70 -32.51 3.26
CA THR A 386 -22.15 -32.27 1.89
C THR A 386 -23.66 -32.24 1.82
N MET A 387 -24.21 -31.24 1.15
CA MET A 387 -25.65 -31.05 1.08
C MET A 387 -26.06 -30.85 -0.39
N PRO A 388 -26.10 -31.96 -1.17
CA PRO A 388 -26.44 -31.85 -2.58
C PRO A 388 -27.88 -31.31 -2.76
N GLY A 389 -27.97 -30.31 -3.64
CA GLY A 389 -29.22 -29.67 -4.07
C GLY A 389 -29.45 -29.84 -5.56
N PHE A 390 -30.14 -28.87 -6.18
CA PHE A 390 -30.49 -28.95 -7.59
C PHE A 390 -29.35 -28.58 -8.55
N GLY A 391 -28.30 -27.88 -8.05
CA GLY A 391 -27.17 -27.35 -8.86
C GLY A 391 -25.81 -28.00 -8.56
N THR A 392 -25.75 -29.00 -7.69
CA THR A 392 -24.49 -29.66 -7.33
C THR A 392 -23.96 -30.49 -8.51
N THR A 393 -22.66 -30.31 -8.84
CA THR A 393 -22.01 -31.07 -9.93
C THR A 393 -21.24 -32.27 -9.38
N ASP A 394 -21.02 -33.29 -10.23
CA ASP A 394 -20.27 -34.51 -9.85
C ASP A 394 -18.82 -34.15 -9.45
N ARG A 395 -18.18 -33.22 -10.18
CA ARG A 395 -16.77 -32.81 -9.92
C ARG A 395 -16.60 -32.20 -8.52
N THR A 396 -17.44 -31.25 -8.14
CA THR A 396 -17.36 -30.59 -6.83
C THR A 396 -17.72 -31.56 -5.71
N HIS A 397 -18.69 -32.42 -5.92
CA HIS A 397 -19.08 -33.48 -4.98
C HIS A 397 -17.92 -34.48 -4.75
N ASP A 398 -17.26 -34.95 -5.82
CA ASP A 398 -16.15 -35.88 -5.74
C ASP A 398 -14.93 -35.25 -5.05
N ASN A 399 -14.61 -33.98 -5.36
CA ASN A 399 -13.59 -33.23 -4.68
C ASN A 399 -13.85 -33.10 -3.18
N ALA A 400 -15.07 -32.73 -2.79
CA ALA A 400 -15.47 -32.62 -1.40
C ALA A 400 -15.32 -33.97 -0.66
N SER A 401 -15.82 -35.03 -1.24
CA SER A 401 -15.80 -36.39 -0.66
C SER A 401 -14.36 -36.90 -0.52
N THR A 402 -13.55 -36.80 -1.58
CA THR A 402 -12.13 -37.21 -1.59
C THR A 402 -11.32 -36.43 -0.56
N LEU A 403 -11.50 -35.11 -0.49
CA LEU A 403 -10.80 -34.26 0.46
C LEU A 403 -11.12 -34.65 1.91
N MET A 404 -12.41 -34.79 2.26
CA MET A 404 -12.82 -35.18 3.60
C MET A 404 -12.31 -36.55 3.99
N GLN A 405 -12.36 -37.54 3.05
CA GLN A 405 -11.86 -38.88 3.30
C GLN A 405 -10.37 -38.90 3.55
N THR A 406 -9.58 -38.24 2.71
CA THR A 406 -8.12 -38.24 2.81
C THR A 406 -7.61 -37.44 4.01
N LEU A 407 -8.39 -36.44 4.49
CA LEU A 407 -8.08 -35.72 5.73
C LEU A 407 -8.51 -36.45 6.99
N GLY A 408 -9.28 -37.54 6.88
CA GLY A 408 -9.66 -38.41 8.00
C GLY A 408 -10.70 -37.85 8.95
N ILE A 409 -11.53 -36.91 8.49
CA ILE A 409 -12.61 -36.28 9.28
C ILE A 409 -13.88 -37.13 9.30
N SER A 410 -14.88 -36.72 10.08
CA SER A 410 -16.24 -37.27 10.01
C SER A 410 -16.99 -36.68 8.84
N GLN A 411 -17.69 -37.54 8.06
CA GLN A 411 -18.41 -37.11 6.87
C GLN A 411 -19.91 -37.38 7.03
N MET A 412 -20.74 -36.46 6.55
CA MET A 412 -22.18 -36.61 6.42
C MET A 412 -22.65 -36.11 5.06
N GLU A 413 -23.58 -36.81 4.43
CA GLU A 413 -24.26 -36.37 3.23
C GLU A 413 -25.75 -36.25 3.50
N ILE A 414 -26.33 -35.06 3.26
CA ILE A 414 -27.74 -34.78 3.52
C ILE A 414 -28.30 -34.01 2.32
N SER A 415 -29.10 -34.70 1.50
CA SER A 415 -29.78 -34.05 0.37
C SER A 415 -30.84 -33.08 0.85
N ILE A 416 -30.80 -31.84 0.34
CA ILE A 416 -31.77 -30.79 0.65
C ILE A 416 -33.00 -30.82 -0.27
N SER A 417 -32.98 -31.63 -1.34
CA SER A 417 -33.97 -31.54 -2.42
C SER A 417 -35.39 -31.72 -1.94
N LYS A 418 -35.65 -32.69 -1.04
CA LYS A 418 -37.01 -32.96 -0.53
C LYS A 418 -37.53 -31.81 0.35
N ALA A 419 -36.71 -31.31 1.25
CA ALA A 419 -37.07 -30.21 2.14
C ALA A 419 -37.36 -28.93 1.35
N VAL A 420 -36.49 -28.58 0.39
CA VAL A 420 -36.65 -27.39 -0.44
C VAL A 420 -37.90 -27.55 -1.37
N THR A 421 -38.17 -28.74 -1.94
CA THR A 421 -39.38 -28.96 -2.75
C THR A 421 -40.62 -28.76 -1.90
N GLN A 422 -40.69 -29.34 -0.69
CA GLN A 422 -41.79 -29.11 0.24
C GLN A 422 -41.97 -27.65 0.59
N HIS A 423 -40.85 -26.96 0.84
CA HIS A 423 -40.87 -25.52 1.14
C HIS A 423 -41.45 -24.69 -0.04
N PHE A 424 -41.10 -25.04 -1.30
CA PHE A 424 -41.70 -24.39 -2.47
C PHE A 424 -43.20 -24.58 -2.53
N GLU A 425 -43.70 -25.83 -2.29
CA GLU A 425 -45.13 -26.11 -2.22
C GLU A 425 -45.82 -25.28 -1.13
N ASP A 426 -45.23 -25.21 0.07
CA ASP A 426 -45.79 -24.49 1.22
C ASP A 426 -45.92 -22.97 0.99
N ILE A 427 -44.96 -22.34 0.27
CA ILE A 427 -45.00 -20.92 -0.05
C ILE A 427 -45.63 -20.61 -1.41
N GLY A 428 -46.06 -21.64 -2.17
CA GLY A 428 -46.65 -21.47 -3.49
C GLY A 428 -45.69 -21.01 -4.57
N HIS A 429 -44.38 -21.34 -4.45
CA HIS A 429 -43.36 -21.01 -5.44
C HIS A 429 -43.28 -22.10 -6.52
N ASP A 430 -43.23 -21.68 -7.80
CA ASP A 430 -43.03 -22.60 -8.91
C ASP A 430 -41.55 -22.98 -9.05
N ALA A 431 -41.23 -24.25 -8.82
CA ALA A 431 -39.87 -24.77 -8.92
C ALA A 431 -39.23 -24.63 -10.31
N ALA A 432 -39.99 -24.33 -11.35
CA ALA A 432 -39.48 -24.03 -12.68
C ALA A 432 -38.94 -22.59 -12.82
N ILE A 433 -39.22 -21.71 -11.84
CA ILE A 433 -38.73 -20.32 -11.82
C ILE A 433 -37.46 -20.24 -10.98
N HIS A 434 -36.32 -20.17 -11.65
CA HIS A 434 -35.02 -20.11 -11.01
C HIS A 434 -34.64 -18.67 -10.63
N ASP A 435 -35.40 -18.07 -9.73
CA ASP A 435 -35.18 -16.70 -9.20
C ASP A 435 -34.48 -16.72 -7.83
N ALA A 436 -34.36 -15.53 -7.20
CA ALA A 436 -33.76 -15.41 -5.88
C ALA A 436 -34.46 -16.24 -4.80
N THR A 437 -35.77 -16.56 -4.95
CA THR A 437 -36.47 -17.42 -4.01
C THR A 437 -35.98 -18.86 -4.13
N TYR A 438 -35.83 -19.33 -5.35
CA TYR A 438 -35.32 -20.67 -5.67
C TYR A 438 -33.88 -20.85 -5.10
N GLU A 439 -32.99 -19.88 -5.33
CA GLU A 439 -31.59 -19.92 -4.85
C GLU A 439 -31.51 -19.83 -3.33
N ASN A 440 -32.14 -18.80 -2.75
CA ASN A 440 -32.06 -18.50 -1.33
C ASN A 440 -32.68 -19.56 -0.43
N SER A 441 -33.74 -20.26 -0.89
CA SER A 441 -34.35 -21.37 -0.14
C SER A 441 -33.38 -22.53 0.04
N GLN A 442 -32.61 -22.88 -0.99
CA GLN A 442 -31.55 -23.89 -0.90
C GLN A 442 -30.44 -23.51 0.08
N ALA A 443 -29.99 -22.29 0.01
CA ALA A 443 -28.92 -21.80 0.90
C ALA A 443 -29.35 -21.76 2.37
N ARG A 444 -30.60 -21.35 2.65
CA ARG A 444 -31.17 -21.37 4.02
C ARG A 444 -31.35 -22.74 4.57
N GLU A 445 -31.84 -23.70 3.76
CA GLU A 445 -31.99 -25.09 4.15
C GLU A 445 -30.64 -25.70 4.57
N ARG A 446 -29.57 -25.45 3.79
CA ARG A 446 -28.21 -25.87 4.15
C ARG A 446 -27.78 -25.29 5.50
N THR A 447 -28.01 -24.00 5.72
CA THR A 447 -27.62 -23.35 6.99
C THR A 447 -28.41 -23.89 8.16
N GLN A 448 -29.73 -24.15 8.01
CA GLN A 448 -30.56 -24.75 9.05
C GLN A 448 -30.01 -26.12 9.46
N ILE A 449 -29.69 -26.98 8.50
CA ILE A 449 -29.10 -28.31 8.75
C ILE A 449 -27.79 -28.17 9.55
N LEU A 450 -26.87 -27.27 9.16
CA LEU A 450 -25.61 -27.11 9.84
C LEU A 450 -25.79 -26.64 11.29
N MET A 451 -26.72 -25.70 11.53
CA MET A 451 -27.00 -25.16 12.87
C MET A 451 -27.61 -26.23 13.79
N ASP A 452 -28.57 -27.04 13.27
CA ASP A 452 -29.23 -28.10 14.02
C ASP A 452 -28.26 -29.26 14.33
N LEU A 453 -27.36 -29.59 13.38
CA LEU A 453 -26.30 -30.56 13.62
C LEU A 453 -25.33 -30.08 14.70
N ALA A 454 -24.97 -28.78 14.68
CA ALA A 454 -24.11 -28.21 15.72
C ALA A 454 -24.76 -28.28 17.09
N ASN A 455 -26.06 -28.00 17.21
CA ASN A 455 -26.81 -28.17 18.46
C ASN A 455 -26.80 -29.64 18.92
N LYS A 456 -27.06 -30.56 18.02
CA LYS A 456 -27.11 -32.02 18.31
C LYS A 456 -25.75 -32.55 18.78
N LEU A 457 -24.66 -32.04 18.23
CA LEU A 457 -23.28 -32.52 18.49
C LEU A 457 -22.51 -31.69 19.53
N ASN A 458 -23.12 -30.66 20.10
CA ASN A 458 -22.46 -29.66 20.92
C ASN A 458 -21.21 -29.10 20.22
N ALA A 459 -21.41 -28.63 19.00
CA ALA A 459 -20.37 -28.17 18.08
C ALA A 459 -20.53 -26.68 17.74
N LEU A 460 -19.52 -26.11 17.08
CA LEU A 460 -19.60 -24.79 16.45
C LEU A 460 -19.74 -24.93 14.93
N VAL A 461 -20.63 -24.15 14.32
CA VAL A 461 -20.67 -23.98 12.86
C VAL A 461 -19.55 -23.04 12.45
N VAL A 462 -18.62 -23.54 11.64
CA VAL A 462 -17.54 -22.74 11.05
C VAL A 462 -17.99 -22.18 9.70
N GLY A 463 -17.97 -20.86 9.58
CA GLY A 463 -18.35 -20.15 8.35
C GLY A 463 -17.24 -20.17 7.31
N THR A 464 -17.66 -20.28 6.05
CA THR A 464 -16.79 -20.39 4.89
C THR A 464 -16.71 -19.09 4.08
N GLY A 465 -17.66 -18.16 4.23
CA GLY A 465 -17.75 -16.91 3.45
C GLY A 465 -16.49 -16.06 3.58
N ASP A 466 -16.04 -15.52 2.46
CA ASP A 466 -14.83 -14.74 2.32
C ASP A 466 -15.07 -13.21 2.26
N LEU A 467 -13.98 -12.43 2.26
CA LEU A 467 -14.02 -10.97 2.28
C LEU A 467 -14.66 -10.40 0.98
N SER A 468 -14.39 -11.00 -0.18
CA SER A 468 -14.87 -10.51 -1.48
C SER A 468 -16.39 -10.72 -1.61
N GLU A 469 -16.90 -11.88 -1.17
CA GLU A 469 -18.34 -12.15 -1.11
C GLU A 469 -19.03 -11.18 -0.15
N LEU A 470 -18.44 -10.92 1.02
CA LEU A 470 -18.97 -9.97 1.98
C LEU A 470 -18.98 -8.53 1.43
N ALA A 471 -17.98 -8.14 0.64
CA ALA A 471 -17.93 -6.82 0.01
C ALA A 471 -19.06 -6.63 -0.99
N LEU A 472 -19.29 -7.62 -1.86
CA LEU A 472 -20.33 -7.61 -2.89
C LEU A 472 -21.73 -7.97 -2.36
N GLY A 473 -21.81 -8.49 -1.12
CA GLY A 473 -23.02 -9.09 -0.58
C GLY A 473 -23.49 -10.29 -1.40
N TRP A 474 -22.53 -11.04 -2.00
CA TRP A 474 -22.77 -12.23 -2.79
C TRP A 474 -22.92 -13.46 -1.87
N ALA A 475 -23.96 -13.44 -1.06
CA ALA A 475 -24.34 -14.49 -0.12
C ALA A 475 -25.83 -14.33 0.19
N THR A 476 -26.48 -15.42 0.53
CA THR A 476 -27.89 -15.39 0.95
C THR A 476 -27.99 -14.88 2.38
N TYR A 477 -28.75 -13.78 2.58
CA TYR A 477 -29.04 -13.29 3.92
C TYR A 477 -29.74 -14.37 4.77
N ASN A 478 -29.25 -14.57 5.98
CA ASN A 478 -29.68 -15.64 6.88
C ASN A 478 -29.59 -17.04 6.25
N GLY A 479 -28.63 -17.23 5.38
CA GLY A 479 -28.24 -18.50 4.77
C GLY A 479 -26.74 -18.71 4.93
N ASP A 480 -26.04 -18.91 3.85
CA ASP A 480 -24.59 -19.15 3.80
C ASP A 480 -23.73 -18.02 4.38
N HIS A 481 -24.25 -16.81 4.50
CA HIS A 481 -23.56 -15.71 5.18
C HIS A 481 -23.51 -15.85 6.71
N MET A 482 -24.27 -16.78 7.29
CA MET A 482 -24.37 -16.98 8.75
C MET A 482 -23.56 -18.18 9.22
N SER A 483 -22.93 -18.01 10.36
CA SER A 483 -22.16 -19.04 11.07
C SER A 483 -21.97 -18.65 12.52
N MET A 484 -21.35 -19.52 13.33
CA MET A 484 -20.97 -19.19 14.70
C MET A 484 -19.57 -18.57 14.78
N TYR A 485 -18.70 -18.85 13.79
CA TYR A 485 -17.40 -18.23 13.65
C TYR A 485 -16.91 -18.28 12.19
N GLY A 486 -16.67 -17.13 11.56
CA GLY A 486 -16.26 -17.02 10.16
C GLY A 486 -14.74 -16.94 10.02
N VAL A 487 -14.10 -18.08 9.75
CA VAL A 487 -12.62 -18.15 9.69
C VAL A 487 -12.04 -17.43 8.47
N ASN A 488 -12.78 -17.33 7.36
CA ASN A 488 -12.33 -16.71 6.11
C ASN A 488 -12.80 -15.26 5.94
N ALA A 489 -13.55 -14.69 6.88
CA ALA A 489 -14.18 -13.38 6.74
C ALA A 489 -13.19 -12.21 6.45
N GLY A 490 -11.90 -12.39 6.74
CA GLY A 490 -10.84 -11.43 6.46
C GLY A 490 -9.97 -11.79 5.25
N ILE A 491 -10.30 -12.83 4.48
CA ILE A 491 -9.49 -13.33 3.36
C ILE A 491 -10.22 -13.07 2.04
N PRO A 492 -9.65 -12.28 1.10
CA PRO A 492 -10.24 -12.09 -0.21
C PRO A 492 -10.10 -13.33 -1.10
N LYS A 493 -10.99 -13.48 -2.06
CA LYS A 493 -11.08 -14.64 -2.96
C LYS A 493 -9.75 -14.92 -3.68
N THR A 494 -9.09 -13.89 -4.16
CA THR A 494 -7.78 -14.02 -4.83
C THR A 494 -6.72 -14.61 -3.92
N LEU A 495 -6.70 -14.20 -2.64
CA LEU A 495 -5.72 -14.71 -1.66
C LEU A 495 -6.01 -16.16 -1.24
N ILE A 496 -7.27 -16.60 -1.24
CA ILE A 496 -7.63 -17.99 -0.93
C ILE A 496 -6.93 -18.97 -1.87
N GLN A 497 -6.90 -18.67 -3.18
CA GLN A 497 -6.22 -19.52 -4.16
C GLN A 497 -4.74 -19.67 -3.85
N TYR A 498 -4.07 -18.56 -3.47
CA TYR A 498 -2.66 -18.57 -3.09
C TYR A 498 -2.40 -19.42 -1.85
N ILE A 499 -3.24 -19.28 -0.83
CA ILE A 499 -3.11 -20.06 0.43
C ILE A 499 -3.30 -21.56 0.15
N ILE A 500 -4.31 -21.94 -0.62
CA ILE A 500 -4.55 -23.36 -0.95
C ILE A 500 -3.40 -23.92 -1.79
N ARG A 501 -2.89 -23.15 -2.75
CA ARG A 501 -1.71 -23.52 -3.56
C ARG A 501 -0.48 -23.73 -2.68
N TYR A 502 -0.23 -22.83 -1.73
CA TYR A 502 0.83 -23.00 -0.74
C TYR A 502 0.65 -24.29 0.09
N ILE A 503 -0.55 -24.54 0.64
CA ILE A 503 -0.83 -25.75 1.43
C ILE A 503 -0.60 -27.02 0.62
N ALA A 504 -0.93 -27.02 -0.68
CA ALA A 504 -0.69 -28.15 -1.58
C ALA A 504 0.81 -28.47 -1.78
N THR A 505 1.73 -27.55 -1.44
CA THR A 505 3.18 -27.79 -1.46
C THR A 505 3.71 -28.43 -0.17
N LEU A 506 2.94 -28.37 0.93
CA LEU A 506 3.39 -28.84 2.23
C LEU A 506 3.40 -30.38 2.29
N PRO A 507 4.49 -31.01 2.82
CA PRO A 507 4.59 -32.46 2.92
C PRO A 507 3.42 -33.12 3.67
N ALA A 508 2.86 -32.43 4.68
CA ALA A 508 1.73 -32.90 5.47
C ALA A 508 0.44 -33.07 4.66
N PHE A 509 0.33 -32.43 3.49
CA PHE A 509 -0.84 -32.45 2.61
C PHE A 509 -0.54 -33.11 1.25
N SER A 510 0.56 -33.89 1.15
CA SER A 510 0.94 -34.53 -0.12
C SER A 510 -0.14 -35.45 -0.70
N ALA A 511 -0.90 -36.14 0.14
CA ALA A 511 -2.00 -37.00 -0.28
C ALA A 511 -3.23 -36.22 -0.82
N GLN A 512 -3.37 -34.94 -0.49
CA GLN A 512 -4.47 -34.07 -0.91
C GLN A 512 -4.08 -33.16 -2.08
N LYS A 513 -2.81 -33.15 -2.47
CA LYS A 513 -2.26 -32.19 -3.45
C LYS A 513 -3.07 -32.11 -4.74
N ASP A 514 -3.34 -33.23 -5.37
CA ASP A 514 -4.03 -33.24 -6.68
C ASP A 514 -5.48 -32.74 -6.55
N THR A 515 -6.18 -33.13 -5.47
CA THR A 515 -7.52 -32.64 -5.18
C THR A 515 -7.53 -31.13 -4.91
N LEU A 516 -6.56 -30.60 -4.15
CA LEU A 516 -6.44 -29.17 -3.86
C LEU A 516 -6.18 -28.36 -5.14
N LEU A 517 -5.34 -28.86 -6.04
CA LEU A 517 -5.08 -28.21 -7.33
C LEU A 517 -6.29 -28.26 -8.24
N ASP A 518 -7.06 -29.38 -8.28
CA ASP A 518 -8.29 -29.47 -9.06
C ASP A 518 -9.38 -28.51 -8.54
N ILE A 519 -9.45 -28.30 -7.22
CA ILE A 519 -10.35 -27.32 -6.63
C ILE A 519 -9.99 -25.89 -7.07
N ILE A 520 -8.69 -25.55 -7.14
CA ILE A 520 -8.21 -24.24 -7.62
C ILE A 520 -8.63 -24.01 -9.08
N ASP A 521 -8.55 -25.04 -9.91
CA ASP A 521 -8.86 -24.98 -11.34
C ASP A 521 -10.38 -25.10 -11.64
N THR A 522 -11.22 -25.31 -10.61
CA THR A 522 -12.66 -25.38 -10.76
C THR A 522 -13.27 -23.97 -10.86
N PRO A 523 -14.11 -23.67 -11.87
CA PRO A 523 -14.76 -22.37 -11.98
C PRO A 523 -15.64 -22.06 -10.76
N ILE A 524 -15.59 -20.81 -10.29
CA ILE A 524 -16.38 -20.35 -9.14
C ILE A 524 -17.87 -20.29 -9.52
N SER A 525 -18.71 -21.04 -8.82
CA SER A 525 -20.15 -21.10 -9.03
C SER A 525 -20.89 -21.21 -7.69
N PRO A 526 -22.06 -20.58 -7.54
CA PRO A 526 -22.91 -20.75 -6.38
C PRO A 526 -23.60 -22.12 -6.32
N GLU A 527 -23.55 -22.90 -7.39
CA GLU A 527 -24.18 -24.26 -7.51
C GLU A 527 -25.65 -24.33 -7.03
N LEU A 528 -26.42 -23.30 -7.35
CA LEU A 528 -27.84 -23.19 -6.94
C LEU A 528 -28.80 -23.48 -8.09
N THR A 529 -28.35 -23.32 -9.35
CA THR A 529 -29.13 -23.63 -10.55
C THR A 529 -28.63 -24.92 -11.20
N PRO A 530 -29.54 -25.72 -11.84
CA PRO A 530 -29.16 -26.97 -12.46
C PRO A 530 -28.04 -26.81 -13.50
N ALA A 531 -27.11 -27.79 -13.57
CA ALA A 531 -26.13 -27.91 -14.62
C ALA A 531 -26.80 -28.15 -15.99
N ASP A 532 -26.03 -27.94 -17.08
CA ASP A 532 -26.52 -28.29 -18.42
C ASP A 532 -26.66 -29.83 -18.61
N LYS A 533 -27.16 -30.25 -19.78
CA LYS A 533 -27.34 -31.67 -20.09
C LYS A 533 -26.02 -32.46 -20.14
N GLU A 534 -24.89 -31.76 -20.21
CA GLU A 534 -23.57 -32.33 -20.28
C GLU A 534 -22.82 -32.24 -18.90
N GLY A 535 -23.51 -31.75 -17.87
CA GLY A 535 -22.96 -31.63 -16.51
C GLY A 535 -22.10 -30.42 -16.27
N ASN A 536 -22.04 -29.45 -17.22
CA ASN A 536 -21.23 -28.23 -17.06
C ASN A 536 -21.95 -27.17 -16.22
N ILE A 537 -21.20 -26.39 -15.50
CA ILE A 537 -21.67 -25.24 -14.71
C ILE A 537 -22.21 -24.18 -15.67
N GLN A 538 -23.55 -23.93 -15.63
CA GLN A 538 -24.17 -22.88 -16.43
C GLN A 538 -24.02 -21.48 -15.83
N GLN A 539 -24.02 -21.38 -14.51
CA GLN A 539 -23.99 -20.09 -13.80
C GLN A 539 -22.62 -19.89 -13.18
N LYS A 540 -21.74 -19.18 -13.90
CA LYS A 540 -20.49 -18.71 -13.33
C LYS A 540 -20.72 -17.44 -12.54
N THR A 541 -20.23 -17.37 -11.31
CA THR A 541 -20.37 -16.19 -10.46
C THR A 541 -19.80 -14.95 -11.12
N GLU A 542 -18.63 -15.07 -11.77
CA GLU A 542 -17.94 -13.94 -12.41
C GLU A 542 -18.69 -13.38 -13.63
N ASP A 543 -19.53 -14.16 -14.30
CA ASP A 543 -20.38 -13.65 -15.39
C ASP A 543 -21.47 -12.71 -14.88
N LEU A 544 -21.92 -12.90 -13.63
CA LEU A 544 -22.98 -12.14 -12.99
C LEU A 544 -22.49 -10.92 -12.21
N VAL A 545 -21.43 -11.08 -11.45
CA VAL A 545 -20.93 -10.02 -10.56
C VAL A 545 -19.61 -9.42 -11.04
N GLY A 546 -18.89 -10.07 -11.93
CA GLY A 546 -17.59 -9.68 -12.46
C GLY A 546 -16.41 -10.44 -11.85
N PRO A 547 -15.23 -10.33 -12.46
CA PRO A 547 -14.01 -10.97 -11.99
C PRO A 547 -13.65 -10.55 -10.55
N TYR A 548 -13.40 -11.51 -9.69
CA TYR A 548 -13.04 -11.25 -8.30
C TYR A 548 -11.72 -10.47 -8.17
N GLU A 549 -10.78 -10.66 -9.07
CA GLU A 549 -9.52 -9.90 -9.05
C GLU A 549 -9.74 -8.38 -9.20
N LEU A 550 -10.71 -7.97 -10.04
CA LEU A 550 -11.08 -6.56 -10.16
C LEU A 550 -11.78 -6.06 -8.87
N HIS A 551 -12.68 -6.87 -8.30
CA HIS A 551 -13.39 -6.48 -7.08
C HIS A 551 -12.49 -6.40 -5.87
N ASP A 552 -11.53 -7.32 -5.72
CA ASP A 552 -10.53 -7.30 -4.66
C ASP A 552 -9.62 -6.07 -4.81
N PHE A 553 -9.21 -5.73 -6.03
CA PHE A 553 -8.48 -4.51 -6.31
C PHE A 553 -9.28 -3.25 -5.92
N PHE A 554 -10.55 -3.16 -6.34
CA PHE A 554 -11.42 -2.02 -5.99
C PHE A 554 -11.64 -1.93 -4.47
N LEU A 555 -11.89 -3.05 -3.83
CA LEU A 555 -12.09 -3.14 -2.39
C LEU A 555 -10.86 -2.65 -1.61
N TYR A 556 -9.66 -3.06 -2.05
CA TYR A 556 -8.41 -2.65 -1.42
C TYR A 556 -8.25 -1.13 -1.42
N TYR A 557 -8.34 -0.50 -2.57
CA TYR A 557 -8.15 0.95 -2.69
C TYR A 557 -9.29 1.76 -2.09
N PHE A 558 -10.51 1.26 -2.19
CA PHE A 558 -11.69 1.88 -1.58
C PHE A 558 -11.62 1.87 -0.05
N MET A 559 -11.37 0.70 0.54
CA MET A 559 -11.38 0.53 1.99
C MET A 559 -10.12 1.03 2.68
N ARG A 560 -8.95 0.72 2.10
CA ARG A 560 -7.67 1.01 2.73
C ARG A 560 -7.30 2.48 2.67
N TYR A 561 -7.63 3.14 1.56
CA TYR A 561 -7.20 4.52 1.29
C TYR A 561 -8.35 5.49 1.04
N GLY A 562 -9.58 5.04 1.01
CA GLY A 562 -10.74 5.90 0.72
C GLY A 562 -10.65 6.56 -0.66
N PHE A 563 -10.03 5.89 -1.64
CA PHE A 563 -9.89 6.46 -2.97
C PHE A 563 -11.23 6.58 -3.67
N ARG A 564 -11.38 7.67 -4.40
CA ARG A 564 -12.56 7.94 -5.22
C ARG A 564 -12.54 7.08 -6.49
N PRO A 565 -13.72 6.79 -7.08
CA PRO A 565 -13.83 5.94 -8.27
C PRO A 565 -12.90 6.32 -9.42
N ALA A 566 -12.73 7.61 -9.72
CA ALA A 566 -11.85 8.06 -10.80
C ALA A 566 -10.38 7.67 -10.59
N LYS A 567 -9.88 7.73 -9.35
CA LYS A 567 -8.53 7.30 -9.04
C LYS A 567 -8.41 5.78 -9.08
N ILE A 568 -9.38 5.05 -8.53
CA ILE A 568 -9.40 3.56 -8.59
C ILE A 568 -9.42 3.09 -10.04
N PHE A 569 -10.21 3.74 -10.90
CA PHE A 569 -10.27 3.43 -12.34
C PHE A 569 -8.91 3.64 -13.03
N LEU A 570 -8.25 4.78 -12.76
CA LEU A 570 -6.90 5.05 -13.28
C LEU A 570 -5.90 3.96 -12.89
N LEU A 571 -5.88 3.59 -11.60
CA LEU A 571 -4.98 2.55 -11.08
C LEU A 571 -5.30 1.18 -11.69
N ALA A 572 -6.59 0.84 -11.85
CA ALA A 572 -7.02 -0.42 -12.45
C ALA A 572 -6.65 -0.48 -13.95
N GLN A 573 -6.74 0.63 -14.69
CA GLN A 573 -6.27 0.68 -16.08
C GLN A 573 -4.76 0.41 -16.19
N GLN A 574 -3.98 0.92 -15.24
CA GLN A 574 -2.54 0.68 -15.19
C GLN A 574 -2.21 -0.78 -14.84
N ALA A 575 -2.96 -1.36 -13.89
CA ALA A 575 -2.73 -2.72 -13.39
C ALA A 575 -3.23 -3.81 -14.34
N PHE A 576 -4.36 -3.58 -15.03
CA PHE A 576 -5.10 -4.58 -15.78
C PHE A 576 -5.31 -4.24 -17.27
N GLY A 577 -4.68 -3.18 -17.79
CA GLY A 577 -4.94 -2.68 -19.14
C GLY A 577 -4.72 -3.69 -20.26
N ASP A 578 -3.87 -4.70 -20.03
CA ASP A 578 -3.63 -5.79 -20.97
C ASP A 578 -4.69 -6.91 -20.89
N ALA A 579 -5.38 -7.04 -19.74
CA ALA A 579 -6.36 -8.08 -19.47
C ALA A 579 -7.80 -7.64 -19.68
N TYR A 580 -8.12 -6.37 -19.38
CA TYR A 580 -9.49 -5.85 -19.44
C TYR A 580 -9.57 -4.50 -20.14
N SER A 581 -10.62 -4.33 -20.98
CA SER A 581 -10.91 -3.05 -21.59
C SER A 581 -11.35 -2.00 -20.56
N LYS A 582 -11.21 -0.72 -20.90
CA LYS A 582 -11.67 0.41 -20.07
C LYS A 582 -13.16 0.29 -19.73
N GLU A 583 -13.96 -0.10 -20.69
CA GLU A 583 -15.40 -0.30 -20.53
C GLU A 583 -15.71 -1.42 -19.54
N THR A 584 -14.94 -2.51 -19.60
CA THR A 584 -15.06 -3.64 -18.64
C THR A 584 -14.71 -3.20 -17.22
N ILE A 585 -13.61 -2.50 -17.05
CA ILE A 585 -13.18 -1.98 -15.73
C ILE A 585 -14.24 -1.00 -15.19
N LYS A 586 -14.72 -0.05 -16.00
CA LYS A 586 -15.78 0.90 -15.64
C LYS A 586 -17.08 0.18 -15.24
N LYS A 587 -17.52 -0.80 -16.02
CA LYS A 587 -18.71 -1.62 -15.73
C LYS A 587 -18.63 -2.26 -14.36
N TRP A 588 -17.52 -2.92 -14.05
CA TRP A 588 -17.40 -3.66 -12.80
C TRP A 588 -17.11 -2.76 -11.61
N LEU A 589 -16.41 -1.63 -11.78
CA LEU A 589 -16.29 -0.61 -10.73
C LEU A 589 -17.65 0.00 -10.36
N THR A 590 -18.49 0.30 -11.36
CA THR A 590 -19.87 0.76 -11.14
C THR A 590 -20.69 -0.30 -10.40
N THR A 591 -20.55 -1.57 -10.78
CA THR A 591 -21.21 -2.69 -10.12
C THR A 591 -20.73 -2.84 -8.68
N PHE A 592 -19.42 -2.75 -8.44
CA PHE A 592 -18.84 -2.76 -7.10
C PHE A 592 -19.45 -1.66 -6.22
N CYS A 593 -19.41 -0.40 -6.66
CA CYS A 593 -19.95 0.71 -5.90
C CYS A 593 -21.45 0.52 -5.58
N ARG A 594 -22.25 0.09 -6.57
CA ARG A 594 -23.68 -0.18 -6.35
C ARG A 594 -23.91 -1.26 -5.31
N ARG A 595 -23.25 -2.40 -5.45
CA ARG A 595 -23.44 -3.56 -4.57
C ARG A 595 -22.87 -3.31 -3.18
N PHE A 596 -21.70 -2.70 -3.07
CA PHE A 596 -21.08 -2.40 -1.79
C PHE A 596 -22.02 -1.58 -0.88
N PHE A 597 -22.74 -0.64 -1.42
CA PHE A 597 -23.73 0.15 -0.65
C PHE A 597 -25.03 -0.62 -0.43
N SER A 598 -25.65 -1.14 -1.48
CA SER A 598 -26.98 -1.79 -1.39
C SER A 598 -26.99 -3.04 -0.52
N GLN A 599 -25.86 -3.71 -0.36
CA GLN A 599 -25.73 -4.96 0.40
C GLN A 599 -25.20 -4.76 1.84
N GLN A 600 -25.08 -3.52 2.31
CA GLN A 600 -24.59 -3.24 3.66
C GLN A 600 -25.41 -3.90 4.76
N PHE A 601 -26.72 -4.03 4.60
CA PHE A 601 -27.59 -4.68 5.60
C PHE A 601 -27.14 -6.12 5.94
N LYS A 602 -26.55 -6.84 4.99
CA LYS A 602 -26.00 -8.19 5.21
C LYS A 602 -24.77 -8.13 6.14
N ARG A 603 -23.92 -7.10 5.98
CA ARG A 603 -22.73 -6.93 6.80
C ARG A 603 -23.02 -6.48 8.23
N SER A 604 -24.18 -5.86 8.47
CA SER A 604 -24.57 -5.39 9.80
C SER A 604 -24.71 -6.51 10.85
N CYS A 605 -24.92 -7.75 10.42
CA CYS A 605 -25.08 -8.91 11.29
C CYS A 605 -24.04 -10.01 11.04
N LEU A 606 -22.85 -9.64 10.55
CA LEU A 606 -21.79 -10.63 10.31
C LEU A 606 -21.37 -11.35 11.59
N PRO A 607 -21.13 -12.67 11.50
CA PRO A 607 -20.50 -13.46 12.56
C PRO A 607 -19.16 -12.89 12.98
N ASP A 608 -18.71 -13.29 14.16
CA ASP A 608 -17.34 -13.04 14.57
C ASP A 608 -16.35 -13.81 13.68
N GLY A 609 -15.20 -13.23 13.43
CA GLY A 609 -14.11 -13.83 12.68
C GLY A 609 -12.80 -13.04 12.89
N PRO A 610 -11.63 -13.63 12.63
CA PRO A 610 -10.37 -12.94 12.81
C PRO A 610 -10.16 -11.88 11.72
N LYS A 611 -9.63 -10.72 12.10
CA LYS A 611 -9.04 -9.79 11.12
C LYS A 611 -7.66 -10.34 10.75
N VAL A 612 -7.45 -10.61 9.48
CA VAL A 612 -6.19 -11.16 8.95
C VAL A 612 -5.38 -10.09 8.22
N GLY A 613 -5.97 -9.47 7.22
CA GLY A 613 -5.32 -8.46 6.40
C GLY A 613 -5.48 -7.02 6.93
N SER A 614 -5.09 -6.07 6.08
CA SER A 614 -5.14 -4.63 6.42
C SER A 614 -6.55 -4.06 6.52
N ILE A 615 -7.56 -4.75 5.97
CA ILE A 615 -8.97 -4.34 6.00
C ILE A 615 -9.89 -5.44 6.53
N SER A 616 -11.03 -5.04 7.10
CA SER A 616 -12.08 -5.93 7.59
C SER A 616 -13.45 -5.30 7.38
N LEU A 617 -14.43 -6.10 7.00
CA LEU A 617 -15.82 -5.68 6.83
C LEU A 617 -16.70 -5.99 8.04
N SER A 618 -16.09 -6.44 9.15
CA SER A 618 -16.81 -6.62 10.41
C SER A 618 -17.43 -5.28 10.87
N PRO A 619 -18.71 -5.25 11.24
CA PRO A 619 -19.35 -4.03 11.75
C PRO A 619 -18.79 -3.57 13.10
N ARG A 620 -18.02 -4.40 13.77
CA ARG A 620 -17.28 -4.09 15.01
C ARG A 620 -15.86 -3.58 14.76
N GLY A 621 -15.38 -3.65 13.51
CA GLY A 621 -14.01 -3.32 13.10
C GLY A 621 -13.89 -2.07 12.25
N ASP A 622 -13.29 -2.21 11.07
CA ASP A 622 -12.80 -1.11 10.22
C ASP A 622 -13.91 -0.35 9.50
N TRP A 623 -15.07 -0.98 9.22
CA TRP A 623 -16.10 -0.38 8.40
C TRP A 623 -17.46 -0.35 9.09
N ARG A 624 -17.96 0.87 9.34
CA ARG A 624 -19.27 1.12 9.94
C ARG A 624 -20.05 2.08 9.05
N MET A 625 -20.96 1.52 8.26
CA MET A 625 -21.78 2.28 7.33
C MET A 625 -23.26 2.04 7.64
N PRO A 626 -24.13 3.07 7.59
CA PRO A 626 -25.58 2.85 7.64
C PRO A 626 -26.06 1.97 6.51
N SER A 627 -27.00 1.06 6.78
CA SER A 627 -27.52 0.14 5.77
C SER A 627 -28.37 0.82 4.68
N ASP A 628 -28.80 2.04 4.93
CA ASP A 628 -29.58 2.90 4.05
C ASP A 628 -28.77 4.04 3.41
N ALA A 629 -27.43 3.97 3.48
CA ALA A 629 -26.56 4.92 2.80
C ALA A 629 -26.72 4.83 1.28
N CYS A 630 -26.73 6.00 0.61
CA CYS A 630 -26.90 6.09 -0.83
C CYS A 630 -25.55 6.07 -1.56
N SER A 631 -25.44 5.30 -2.64
CA SER A 631 -24.27 5.23 -3.52
C SER A 631 -24.20 6.33 -4.57
N THR A 632 -25.14 7.27 -4.61
CA THR A 632 -25.34 8.23 -5.70
C THR A 632 -24.07 9.02 -6.07
N LEU A 633 -23.29 9.45 -5.07
CA LEU A 633 -22.06 10.20 -5.33
C LEU A 633 -21.01 9.38 -6.10
N TRP A 634 -20.80 8.12 -5.68
CA TRP A 634 -19.84 7.22 -6.33
C TRP A 634 -20.31 6.79 -7.71
N LEU A 635 -21.61 6.50 -7.87
CA LEU A 635 -22.17 6.11 -9.17
C LEU A 635 -22.11 7.26 -10.19
N LYS A 636 -22.39 8.50 -9.74
CA LYS A 636 -22.26 9.67 -10.61
C LYS A 636 -20.81 9.84 -11.11
N GLU A 637 -19.84 9.68 -10.22
CA GLU A 637 -18.44 9.75 -10.63
C GLU A 637 -18.05 8.60 -11.57
N CYS A 638 -18.60 7.39 -11.37
CA CYS A 638 -18.42 6.30 -12.32
C CYS A 638 -19.03 6.59 -13.72
N GLU A 639 -20.13 7.34 -13.80
CA GLU A 639 -20.73 7.75 -15.08
C GLU A 639 -19.82 8.70 -15.88
N GLU A 640 -19.07 9.54 -15.16
CA GLU A 640 -18.16 10.56 -15.72
C GLU A 640 -16.80 9.99 -16.22
N LEU A 641 -16.49 8.71 -15.95
CA LEU A 641 -15.24 8.01 -16.33
C LEU A 641 -15.10 7.82 -17.86
#